data_69d8943edc2fe2b5b9ade4c621d15ddb
#
_entry.id   69d8943edc2fe2b5b9ade4c621d15ddb
#
_cell.length_a   1.000
_cell.length_b   1.000
_cell.length_c   1.000
_cell.angle_alpha   90.00
_cell.angle_beta   90.00
_cell.angle_gamma   90.00
#
_symmetry.space_group_name_H-M   'P 1'
#
loop_
_entity.id
_entity.type
_entity.pdbx_description
1 polymer ?
#
loop_
_entity_poly.entity_id
_entity_poly.type
_entity_poly.pdbx_seq_one_letter_code
_entity_poly.pdbx_strand_id
1 'polypeptide(L)'
;MSDPIDTTENSGSSSDQAPIESESTPGPMAGPNLVLRLMVGLLVLVIVSGTVWILSSPSADGDGQAAEDGANPADTASETLAGRNPFLSTGPGRKTLEGNWVLIISQPDDVERRFDEICSGLFILAPRRGDLDDMTVRLSFRTPVFPEAEIVADATVADRTRARIVFVDGTHRVDFDGTLGEDGIVYGNVVRGDVCQAARLMPTDEVQLDSQITVMSTLDRPKLDAVVNKAKTQKLTLYDTYRLFCSEHPDTSLALDISLKNLMGHADPRKMPLKDYLAAVDEHLELTKRWGTRMEMVNTLILSHVAFTRGYPPKAAIGISKGLSQALGDQSWAAPFQRRLAELIDQCDGTQARVDAEDALKQLASKSTTDREAPLAKLYELRKKFPYSHFVTFGLAEEAEKAKKLDEAIALYGEIVGLPLLERLLEFEWESAGVKAVRPGDTLARLWKTKHGDTKGLPAFLDTIYQKAIDGLAKSPGGPDVPDSKSTGRSVLCELFTTVRADSAVAAELSTAALARRLGANRLIVVRYHPLDAARRNQGGGDPLSNDASLSRMSFYRGRSLPAIYLDGRRLPSTDGLLADTTRVHGLVFREIAKRLSVTSDWKMTLSAKRTPTGVQVKAGAESSGAADGEYRMRLLLVEEKVMMPAASNGVRVQEMVVRWQIDGGEGVAPKDGKFAVSESLSIDEVRKQLADDLARFERLQGMNFPEKPLDMKSLFVIGLIQEETTREVLQSIAVPVTGGPSSN
;
A
#
# COMPACT_ATOMS: atom_id res chain seq x y z
N MET A 1 3.87 -0.54 -72.53
CA MET A 1 5.04 0.32 -72.81
C MET A 1 5.78 0.36 -71.51
N SER A 2 6.60 -0.47 -71.41
CA SER A 2 8.08 -0.62 -71.54
C SER A 2 8.76 -0.72 -70.18
N ASP A 3 9.06 -1.94 -69.86
CA ASP A 3 10.20 -2.40 -69.02
C ASP A 3 11.52 -1.94 -69.54
N PRO A 4 12.63 -2.44 -69.06
CA PRO A 4 13.23 -2.72 -67.69
C PRO A 4 14.73 -2.31 -67.67
N ILE A 5 15.53 -3.01 -66.82
CA ILE A 5 17.03 -3.20 -66.91
C ILE A 5 17.72 -2.67 -65.61
N ASP A 6 18.67 -3.30 -64.97
CA ASP A 6 19.32 -4.62 -64.98
C ASP A 6 20.31 -4.70 -63.82
N THR A 7 20.58 -5.86 -63.40
CA THR A 7 21.60 -6.47 -62.55
C THR A 7 23.02 -5.85 -62.58
N THR A 8 23.74 -5.97 -61.47
CA THR A 8 25.07 -6.64 -61.46
C THR A 8 25.54 -7.07 -60.08
N GLU A 9 25.93 -8.33 -60.04
CA GLU A 9 26.76 -9.02 -59.07
C GLU A 9 28.11 -8.38 -58.85
N ASN A 10 28.71 -8.55 -57.68
CA ASN A 10 30.11 -8.99 -57.68
C ASN A 10 30.50 -9.71 -56.38
N SER A 11 31.21 -10.76 -56.59
CA SER A 11 31.72 -11.85 -55.80
C SER A 11 33.05 -11.55 -55.10
N GLY A 12 33.31 -12.33 -54.03
CA GLY A 12 34.63 -12.85 -53.69
C GLY A 12 35.29 -12.17 -52.49
N SER A 13 35.72 -12.83 -51.47
CA SER A 13 36.61 -13.98 -51.38
C SER A 13 36.84 -14.37 -49.92
N SER A 14 37.03 -15.63 -49.71
CA SER A 14 37.42 -16.36 -48.50
C SER A 14 38.74 -15.95 -47.89
N SER A 15 38.83 -16.09 -46.53
CA SER A 15 40.07 -16.63 -45.94
C SER A 15 39.75 -17.30 -44.60
N ASP A 16 40.13 -18.55 -44.51
CA ASP A 16 40.21 -19.42 -43.33
C ASP A 16 41.04 -18.83 -42.22
N GLN A 17 40.60 -18.98 -40.96
CA GLN A 17 41.50 -19.33 -39.87
C GLN A 17 40.69 -20.06 -38.77
N ALA A 18 41.21 -21.21 -38.35
CA ALA A 18 40.72 -22.18 -37.40
C ALA A 18 40.95 -21.76 -35.92
N PRO A 19 40.44 -22.52 -34.94
CA PRO A 19 40.02 -22.00 -33.65
C PRO A 19 41.11 -22.05 -32.57
N ILE A 20 41.01 -21.12 -31.61
CA ILE A 20 41.76 -21.23 -30.35
C ILE A 20 40.73 -21.55 -29.27
N GLU A 21 40.77 -22.78 -28.78
CA GLU A 21 40.13 -23.21 -27.55
C GLU A 21 40.76 -22.48 -26.35
N SER A 22 39.99 -21.74 -25.60
CA SER A 22 40.34 -21.35 -24.24
C SER A 22 39.29 -21.87 -23.29
N GLU A 23 39.62 -22.90 -22.56
CA GLU A 23 38.91 -23.38 -21.39
C GLU A 23 38.74 -22.24 -20.38
N SER A 24 37.51 -21.73 -20.23
CA SER A 24 37.14 -20.86 -19.12
C SER A 24 36.36 -21.70 -18.10
N THR A 25 37.01 -21.94 -16.97
CA THR A 25 36.39 -22.46 -15.72
C THR A 25 35.17 -21.64 -15.35
N PRO A 26 34.01 -22.25 -15.08
CA PRO A 26 32.85 -21.53 -14.65
C PRO A 26 33.06 -21.01 -13.21
N GLY A 27 33.01 -19.70 -13.04
CA GLY A 27 32.92 -19.06 -11.74
C GLY A 27 31.64 -19.41 -10.99
N PRO A 28 31.61 -19.27 -9.66
CA PRO A 28 30.47 -19.70 -8.85
C PRO A 28 29.20 -18.93 -9.25
N MET A 29 28.14 -19.70 -9.57
CA MET A 29 26.82 -19.18 -9.91
C MET A 29 26.30 -18.27 -8.79
N ALA A 30 25.99 -17.03 -9.13
CA ALA A 30 25.23 -16.14 -8.27
C ALA A 30 23.84 -16.75 -8.01
N GLY A 31 23.58 -17.13 -6.78
CA GLY A 31 22.34 -17.82 -6.40
C GLY A 31 21.10 -16.94 -6.64
N PRO A 32 19.90 -17.53 -6.73
CA PRO A 32 18.62 -16.89 -7.06
C PRO A 32 18.18 -15.77 -6.08
N ASN A 33 18.93 -15.58 -5.02
CA ASN A 33 18.68 -14.56 -3.99
C ASN A 33 18.91 -13.09 -4.44
N LEU A 34 19.63 -12.82 -5.54
CA LEU A 34 19.93 -11.44 -5.93
C LEU A 34 18.73 -10.75 -6.58
N VAL A 35 17.93 -11.49 -7.33
CA VAL A 35 16.77 -10.95 -8.07
C VAL A 35 15.56 -10.76 -7.16
N LEU A 36 15.33 -11.71 -6.24
CA LEU A 36 14.33 -11.55 -5.19
C LEU A 36 14.66 -10.34 -4.30
N ARG A 37 15.96 -10.09 -4.05
CA ARG A 37 16.46 -8.90 -3.34
C ARG A 37 16.22 -7.60 -4.11
N LEU A 38 16.31 -7.60 -5.42
CA LEU A 38 16.01 -6.43 -6.27
C LEU A 38 14.51 -6.18 -6.38
N MET A 39 13.69 -7.22 -6.49
CA MET A 39 12.22 -7.05 -6.54
C MET A 39 11.62 -6.67 -5.19
N VAL A 40 12.05 -7.31 -4.11
CA VAL A 40 11.65 -6.93 -2.74
C VAL A 40 12.22 -5.55 -2.40
N GLY A 41 13.42 -5.22 -2.85
CA GLY A 41 14.01 -3.89 -2.74
C GLY A 41 13.21 -2.84 -3.51
N LEU A 42 12.70 -3.14 -4.71
CA LEU A 42 11.89 -2.22 -5.51
C LEU A 42 10.45 -2.09 -4.96
N LEU A 43 9.87 -3.18 -4.47
CA LEU A 43 8.55 -3.17 -3.84
C LEU A 43 8.59 -2.45 -2.47
N VAL A 44 9.65 -2.66 -1.70
CA VAL A 44 9.91 -1.95 -0.44
C VAL A 44 10.23 -0.47 -0.70
N LEU A 45 10.91 -0.11 -1.80
CA LEU A 45 11.11 1.28 -2.21
C LEU A 45 9.77 1.98 -2.49
N VAL A 46 8.75 1.27 -2.97
CA VAL A 46 7.40 1.82 -3.18
C VAL A 46 6.60 1.90 -1.87
N ILE A 47 6.78 0.96 -0.93
CA ILE A 47 6.06 0.92 0.36
C ILE A 47 6.74 1.84 1.40
N VAL A 48 8.06 1.92 1.38
CA VAL A 48 8.85 2.81 2.23
C VAL A 48 8.94 4.23 1.63
N SER A 49 8.63 4.41 0.34
CA SER A 49 8.70 5.72 -0.33
C SER A 49 7.64 6.73 0.13
N GLY A 50 6.65 6.34 0.94
CA GLY A 50 5.89 7.31 1.76
C GLY A 50 6.75 7.92 2.89
N THR A 51 7.79 7.21 3.35
CA THR A 51 8.70 7.64 4.43
C THR A 51 10.19 7.67 4.00
N VAL A 52 10.56 7.14 2.83
CA VAL A 52 11.96 6.97 2.38
C VAL A 52 12.23 7.64 1.03
N TRP A 53 11.25 8.29 0.41
CA TRP A 53 11.50 9.11 -0.79
C TRP A 53 12.44 10.31 -0.54
N ILE A 54 12.89 10.48 0.68
CA ILE A 54 13.86 11.49 1.13
C ILE A 54 15.32 10.96 1.15
N LEU A 55 15.58 9.66 0.89
CA LEU A 55 16.93 9.08 1.10
C LEU A 55 17.73 8.69 -0.15
N SER A 56 17.29 9.00 -1.38
CA SER A 56 18.10 8.69 -2.56
C SER A 56 17.82 9.60 -3.76
N SER A 57 18.42 10.78 -3.75
CA SER A 57 18.76 11.49 -4.99
C SER A 57 20.28 11.41 -5.20
N PRO A 58 20.77 11.01 -6.39
CA PRO A 58 22.20 11.00 -6.67
C PRO A 58 22.72 12.44 -6.76
N SER A 59 23.83 12.69 -6.07
CA SER A 59 24.63 13.91 -6.22
C SER A 59 25.10 14.04 -7.66
N ALA A 60 24.71 15.13 -8.31
CA ALA A 60 25.37 15.59 -9.52
C ALA A 60 26.65 16.31 -9.10
N ASP A 61 27.80 15.73 -9.46
CA ASP A 61 29.09 16.42 -9.41
C ASP A 61 29.04 17.61 -10.39
N GLY A 62 29.21 18.79 -9.85
CA GLY A 62 29.36 20.03 -10.61
C GLY A 62 30.38 20.91 -9.94
N ASP A 63 31.59 20.88 -10.48
CA ASP A 63 32.66 21.86 -10.20
C ASP A 63 32.19 23.28 -10.46
N GLY A 64 32.34 24.17 -9.48
CA GLY A 64 32.03 25.59 -9.70
C GLY A 64 32.41 26.50 -8.55
N GLN A 65 33.63 26.98 -8.56
CA GLN A 65 34.17 28.26 -8.10
C GLN A 65 33.55 28.92 -6.83
N ALA A 66 34.45 29.11 -5.89
CA ALA A 66 34.34 30.00 -4.74
C ALA A 66 33.91 31.42 -5.15
N ALA A 67 32.90 31.94 -4.47
CA ALA A 67 32.58 33.34 -4.32
C ALA A 67 32.45 33.66 -2.82
N GLU A 68 33.19 34.66 -2.42
CA GLU A 68 33.35 35.19 -1.08
C GLU A 68 32.06 35.83 -0.57
N ASP A 69 31.95 35.76 0.76
CA ASP A 69 31.28 36.70 1.67
C ASP A 69 29.80 37.08 1.41
N GLY A 70 28.95 36.37 2.11
CA GLY A 70 27.65 36.84 2.49
C GLY A 70 27.18 36.11 3.75
N ALA A 71 27.49 36.67 4.91
CA ALA A 71 26.99 36.15 6.19
C ALA A 71 25.47 36.06 6.16
N ASN A 72 24.97 34.85 6.25
CA ASN A 72 23.54 34.54 6.26
C ASN A 72 22.94 35.03 7.58
N PRO A 73 21.92 35.91 7.61
CA PRO A 73 21.31 36.39 8.85
C PRO A 73 20.77 35.30 9.77
N ALA A 74 20.57 34.07 9.27
CA ALA A 74 20.15 32.93 10.05
C ALA A 74 21.25 32.38 10.99
N ASP A 75 22.52 32.48 10.59
CA ASP A 75 23.63 32.01 11.44
C ASP A 75 23.93 32.94 12.63
N THR A 76 23.69 34.22 12.46
CA THR A 76 23.82 35.19 13.59
C THR A 76 22.67 35.08 14.59
N ALA A 77 21.48 34.66 14.19
CA ALA A 77 20.37 34.39 15.11
C ALA A 77 20.59 33.11 15.94
N SER A 78 21.27 32.10 15.37
CA SER A 78 21.56 30.84 16.05
C SER A 78 22.59 31.00 17.19
N GLU A 79 23.62 31.83 17.02
CA GLU A 79 24.63 32.02 18.05
C GLU A 79 24.15 32.89 19.24
N THR A 80 23.21 33.82 19.02
CA THR A 80 22.61 34.61 20.09
C THR A 80 21.56 33.85 20.90
N LEU A 81 20.91 32.83 20.31
CA LEU A 81 19.94 31.97 21.00
C LEU A 81 20.61 30.85 21.83
N ALA A 82 21.84 30.46 21.53
CA ALA A 82 22.60 29.48 22.33
C ALA A 82 22.93 29.98 23.76
N GLY A 83 22.84 31.29 24.02
CA GLY A 83 23.05 31.88 25.34
C GLY A 83 21.83 31.93 26.25
N ARG A 84 20.63 31.73 25.74
CA ARG A 84 19.39 31.71 26.51
C ARG A 84 18.52 30.54 25.99
N ASN A 85 18.66 29.40 26.64
CA ASN A 85 17.67 28.34 26.45
C ASN A 85 16.46 28.65 27.35
N PRO A 86 15.37 29.25 26.85
CA PRO A 86 14.22 29.65 27.65
C PRO A 86 13.49 28.47 28.30
N PHE A 87 13.87 27.24 27.95
CA PHE A 87 13.20 26.01 28.37
C PHE A 87 13.97 25.22 29.43
N LEU A 88 15.20 25.62 29.73
CA LEU A 88 15.92 25.10 30.88
C LEU A 88 15.51 25.88 32.08
N SER A 89 14.47 25.44 32.77
CA SER A 89 14.23 25.86 34.16
C SER A 89 15.47 25.49 34.95
N THR A 90 16.17 26.50 35.50
CA THR A 90 17.31 26.30 36.40
C THR A 90 16.86 25.93 37.82
N GLY A 91 15.55 25.70 38.00
CA GLY A 91 14.96 25.24 39.25
C GLY A 91 15.13 23.74 39.47
N PRO A 92 14.94 23.27 40.72
CA PRO A 92 14.88 21.84 41.02
C PRO A 92 13.77 21.23 40.17
N GLY A 93 14.05 20.06 39.60
CA GLY A 93 13.12 19.35 38.73
C GLY A 93 11.71 19.20 39.32
N ARG A 94 10.67 19.33 38.52
CA ARG A 94 9.29 19.24 39.00
C ARG A 94 9.02 17.82 39.51
N LYS A 95 8.39 17.75 40.69
CA LYS A 95 7.97 16.46 41.28
C LYS A 95 6.53 16.08 40.94
N THR A 96 5.80 16.96 40.25
CA THR A 96 4.40 16.78 39.84
C THR A 96 4.22 17.23 38.39
N LEU A 97 3.15 16.76 37.77
CA LEU A 97 2.80 17.15 36.40
C LEU A 97 2.14 18.55 36.33
N GLU A 98 1.80 19.16 37.46
CA GLU A 98 1.20 20.50 37.51
C GLU A 98 2.16 21.57 36.98
N GLY A 99 1.67 22.48 36.13
CA GLY A 99 2.37 23.65 35.63
C GLY A 99 2.46 23.74 34.11
N ASN A 100 3.35 24.58 33.63
CA ASN A 100 3.55 24.85 32.23
C ASN A 100 4.64 23.94 31.67
N TRP A 101 4.39 23.41 30.48
CA TRP A 101 5.22 22.40 29.81
C TRP A 101 5.35 22.70 28.33
N VAL A 102 6.55 22.60 27.80
CA VAL A 102 6.81 22.66 26.37
C VAL A 102 6.92 21.25 25.83
N LEU A 103 6.12 20.89 24.84
CA LEU A 103 6.26 19.63 24.12
C LEU A 103 7.36 19.78 23.07
N ILE A 104 8.39 18.93 23.19
CA ILE A 104 9.50 18.85 22.25
C ILE A 104 9.46 17.47 21.60
N ILE A 105 9.44 17.45 20.27
CA ILE A 105 9.43 16.21 19.46
C ILE A 105 10.77 16.10 18.74
N SER A 106 11.41 14.94 18.83
CA SER A 106 12.57 14.61 18.00
C SER A 106 12.11 14.34 16.57
N GLN A 107 12.59 15.12 15.63
CA GLN A 107 12.30 14.93 14.21
C GLN A 107 13.60 14.80 13.42
N PRO A 108 13.85 13.64 12.79
CA PRO A 108 15.00 13.51 11.91
C PRO A 108 14.80 14.40 10.67
N ASP A 109 15.70 15.33 10.44
CA ASP A 109 15.79 16.05 9.17
C ASP A 109 16.61 15.23 8.18
N ASP A 110 15.93 14.69 7.19
CA ASP A 110 16.56 13.84 6.18
C ASP A 110 17.27 14.66 5.07
N VAL A 111 16.89 15.93 4.89
CA VAL A 111 17.46 16.78 3.82
C VAL A 111 18.89 17.22 4.17
N GLU A 112 19.09 17.69 5.40
CA GLU A 112 20.39 18.19 5.87
C GLU A 112 21.16 17.17 6.72
N ARG A 113 20.64 15.97 6.93
CA ARG A 113 21.17 14.95 7.85
C ARG A 113 21.34 15.45 9.29
N ARG A 114 20.50 16.40 9.68
CA ARG A 114 20.44 16.92 11.03
C ARG A 114 19.36 16.19 11.82
N PHE A 115 19.53 16.16 13.14
CA PHE A 115 18.49 15.72 14.07
C PHE A 115 18.03 16.96 14.79
N ASP A 116 16.83 17.40 14.48
CA ASP A 116 16.28 18.59 15.09
C ASP A 116 15.21 18.20 16.13
N GLU A 117 15.16 18.98 17.20
CA GLU A 117 14.09 18.92 18.17
C GLU A 117 13.16 20.11 17.91
N ILE A 118 11.88 19.81 17.71
CA ILE A 118 10.88 20.81 17.37
C ILE A 118 9.99 21.07 18.56
N CYS A 119 9.89 22.34 18.95
CA CYS A 119 8.89 22.78 19.92
C CYS A 119 7.49 22.73 19.28
N SER A 120 6.62 21.89 19.80
CA SER A 120 5.31 21.59 19.22
C SER A 120 4.15 22.28 19.91
N GLY A 121 4.35 22.83 21.09
CA GLY A 121 3.30 23.55 21.81
C GLY A 121 3.65 23.86 23.26
N LEU A 122 2.91 24.78 23.84
CA LEU A 122 2.95 25.10 25.26
C LEU A 122 1.66 24.60 25.91
N PHE A 123 1.80 23.62 26.81
CA PHE A 123 0.71 23.00 27.53
C PHE A 123 0.69 23.43 28.98
N ILE A 124 -0.47 23.75 29.50
CA ILE A 124 -0.70 24.04 30.89
C ILE A 124 -1.50 22.90 31.49
N LEU A 125 -0.92 22.20 32.46
CA LEU A 125 -1.56 21.14 33.22
C LEU A 125 -1.96 21.70 34.59
N ALA A 126 -3.24 21.66 34.92
CA ALA A 126 -3.78 22.14 36.18
C ALA A 126 -4.69 21.09 36.82
N PRO A 127 -4.61 20.89 38.15
CA PRO A 127 -5.49 19.95 38.85
C PRO A 127 -6.96 20.33 38.67
N ARG A 128 -7.80 19.37 38.37
CA ARG A 128 -9.26 19.56 38.34
C ARG A 128 -9.79 19.50 39.75
N ARG A 129 -10.39 20.61 40.22
CA ARG A 129 -10.94 20.73 41.58
C ARG A 129 -9.98 20.36 42.71
N GLY A 130 -8.67 20.59 42.53
CA GLY A 130 -7.66 20.24 43.52
C GLY A 130 -7.23 18.80 43.59
N ASP A 131 -7.75 17.94 42.68
CA ASP A 131 -7.33 16.55 42.57
C ASP A 131 -6.13 16.43 41.61
N LEU A 132 -4.99 15.97 42.13
CA LEU A 132 -3.74 15.78 41.38
C LEU A 132 -3.77 14.55 40.47
N ASP A 133 -4.76 13.67 40.67
CA ASP A 133 -4.96 12.49 39.81
C ASP A 133 -5.90 12.77 38.62
N ASP A 134 -6.60 13.94 38.65
CA ASP A 134 -7.44 14.42 37.54
C ASP A 134 -6.96 15.83 37.11
N MET A 135 -6.31 15.89 35.96
CA MET A 135 -5.71 17.11 35.43
C MET A 135 -6.47 17.59 34.18
N THR A 136 -6.69 18.90 34.12
CA THR A 136 -7.09 19.54 32.87
C THR A 136 -5.87 19.95 32.06
N VAL A 137 -5.94 19.85 30.76
CA VAL A 137 -4.89 20.31 29.84
C VAL A 137 -5.42 21.45 29.00
N ARG A 138 -4.65 22.51 28.96
CA ARG A 138 -4.89 23.64 28.07
C ARG A 138 -3.69 23.83 27.16
N LEU A 139 -3.93 23.95 25.84
CA LEU A 139 -2.93 24.38 24.88
C LEU A 139 -2.88 25.92 24.90
N SER A 140 -1.78 26.50 25.38
CA SER A 140 -1.61 27.92 25.49
C SER A 140 -1.03 28.58 24.24
N PHE A 141 -0.29 27.80 23.42
CA PHE A 141 0.32 28.33 22.21
C PHE A 141 0.31 27.25 21.11
N ARG A 142 -0.10 27.66 19.90
CA ARG A 142 -0.04 26.85 18.70
C ARG A 142 1.23 27.20 17.93
N THR A 143 2.01 26.20 17.59
CA THR A 143 3.22 26.39 16.77
C THR A 143 2.91 26.22 15.29
N PRO A 144 3.77 26.69 14.37
CA PRO A 144 3.65 26.40 12.95
C PRO A 144 3.70 24.90 12.59
N VAL A 145 4.22 24.06 13.49
CA VAL A 145 4.24 22.58 13.31
C VAL A 145 2.85 21.99 13.47
N PHE A 146 2.04 22.56 14.36
CA PHE A 146 0.66 22.18 14.62
C PHE A 146 -0.25 23.40 14.66
N PRO A 147 -0.46 24.07 13.51
CA PRO A 147 -1.16 25.35 13.47
C PRO A 147 -2.64 25.27 13.82
N GLU A 148 -3.26 24.11 13.61
CA GLU A 148 -4.67 23.85 13.87
C GLU A 148 -4.90 22.97 15.12
N ALA A 149 -3.88 22.84 15.99
CA ALA A 149 -3.95 21.98 17.15
C ALA A 149 -5.08 22.36 18.12
N GLU A 150 -5.92 21.40 18.48
CA GLU A 150 -6.99 21.52 19.48
C GLU A 150 -6.96 20.33 20.43
N ILE A 151 -7.13 20.59 21.73
CA ILE A 151 -7.26 19.50 22.72
C ILE A 151 -8.62 18.83 22.56
N VAL A 152 -8.60 17.51 22.34
CA VAL A 152 -9.82 16.70 22.10
C VAL A 152 -10.34 16.10 23.39
N ALA A 153 -9.45 15.84 24.36
CA ALA A 153 -9.81 15.27 25.64
C ALA A 153 -8.88 15.79 26.73
N ASP A 154 -9.40 15.86 27.94
CA ASP A 154 -8.58 16.15 29.12
C ASP A 154 -7.46 15.10 29.26
N ALA A 155 -6.31 15.53 29.75
CA ALA A 155 -5.22 14.61 30.02
C ALA A 155 -5.67 13.61 31.08
N THR A 156 -5.52 12.33 30.77
CA THR A 156 -5.58 11.29 31.77
C THR A 156 -4.23 11.22 32.45
N VAL A 157 -4.17 11.52 33.72
CA VAL A 157 -2.98 11.34 34.55
C VAL A 157 -3.20 10.04 35.33
N ALA A 158 -2.48 8.99 34.93
CA ALA A 158 -2.43 7.78 35.71
C ALA A 158 -1.21 7.88 36.66
N ASP A 159 -1.41 7.60 37.93
CA ASP A 159 -0.35 7.48 38.96
C ASP A 159 0.48 8.75 39.21
N ARG A 160 -0.08 9.96 38.98
CA ARG A 160 0.59 11.27 39.21
C ARG A 160 1.89 11.49 38.41
N THR A 161 2.41 10.47 37.74
CA THR A 161 3.68 10.50 37.01
C THR A 161 3.54 10.30 35.52
N ARG A 162 2.40 9.79 35.03
CA ARG A 162 2.17 9.53 33.62
C ARG A 162 1.15 10.51 33.04
N ALA A 163 1.55 11.21 31.99
CA ALA A 163 0.73 12.16 31.24
C ALA A 163 0.38 11.57 29.86
N ARG A 164 -0.90 11.53 29.54
CA ARG A 164 -1.38 11.25 28.18
C ARG A 164 -2.17 12.45 27.71
N ILE A 165 -1.74 13.04 26.59
CA ILE A 165 -2.35 14.22 25.98
C ILE A 165 -2.75 13.87 24.56
N VAL A 166 -4.03 14.06 24.23
CA VAL A 166 -4.55 13.83 22.89
C VAL A 166 -5.02 15.16 22.32
N PHE A 167 -4.51 15.50 21.15
CA PHE A 167 -4.97 16.67 20.41
C PHE A 167 -5.18 16.32 18.93
N VAL A 168 -5.90 17.19 18.22
CA VAL A 168 -6.12 17.09 16.78
C VAL A 168 -5.42 18.26 16.11
N ASP A 169 -4.74 18.01 15.01
CA ASP A 169 -4.18 19.04 14.15
C ASP A 169 -4.82 18.87 12.76
N GLY A 170 -5.83 19.67 12.50
CA GLY A 170 -6.70 19.51 11.36
C GLY A 170 -7.40 18.14 11.37
N THR A 171 -7.08 17.28 10.43
CA THR A 171 -7.63 15.90 10.34
C THR A 171 -6.80 14.84 11.05
N HIS A 172 -5.65 15.22 11.63
CA HIS A 172 -4.69 14.27 12.20
C HIS A 172 -4.78 14.24 13.71
N ARG A 173 -5.08 13.06 14.24
CA ARG A 173 -4.98 12.82 15.69
C ARG A 173 -3.52 12.65 16.08
N VAL A 174 -3.11 13.35 17.14
CA VAL A 174 -1.79 13.28 17.76
C VAL A 174 -1.97 12.82 19.20
N ASP A 175 -1.26 11.78 19.60
CA ASP A 175 -1.40 11.15 20.91
C ASP A 175 -0.01 11.11 21.60
N PHE A 176 0.21 11.99 22.58
CA PHE A 176 1.38 11.98 23.43
C PHE A 176 1.14 11.08 24.65
N ASP A 177 2.14 10.26 25.00
CA ASP A 177 2.15 9.41 26.21
C ASP A 177 3.55 9.42 26.82
N GLY A 178 3.68 9.86 28.06
CA GLY A 178 4.98 10.01 28.73
C GLY A 178 4.92 9.88 30.24
N THR A 179 6.10 9.64 30.84
CA THR A 179 6.26 9.45 32.28
C THR A 179 7.26 10.47 32.84
N LEU A 180 6.94 11.06 33.97
CA LEU A 180 7.79 12.01 34.68
C LEU A 180 9.04 11.30 35.24
N GLY A 181 10.19 11.77 34.84
CA GLY A 181 11.49 11.31 35.34
C GLY A 181 11.89 12.00 36.65
N GLU A 182 12.92 11.44 37.29
CA GLU A 182 13.48 12.00 38.53
C GLU A 182 14.08 13.40 38.33
N ASP A 183 14.51 13.71 37.11
CA ASP A 183 15.02 15.00 36.66
C ASP A 183 13.92 16.07 36.44
N GLY A 184 12.65 15.68 36.60
CA GLY A 184 11.50 16.57 36.45
C GLY A 184 11.12 16.81 34.98
N ILE A 185 11.59 16.00 34.03
CA ILE A 185 11.21 16.02 32.63
C ILE A 185 10.27 14.84 32.38
N VAL A 186 9.23 15.02 31.58
CA VAL A 186 8.37 13.92 31.15
C VAL A 186 8.93 13.33 29.85
N TYR A 187 9.37 12.10 29.90
CA TYR A 187 9.87 11.36 28.74
C TYR A 187 8.77 10.48 28.18
N GLY A 188 8.60 10.49 26.88
CA GLY A 188 7.55 9.75 26.21
C GLY A 188 7.66 9.74 24.70
N ASN A 189 6.54 9.57 24.07
CA ASN A 189 6.45 9.49 22.62
C ASN A 189 5.18 10.18 22.11
N VAL A 190 5.24 10.56 20.84
CA VAL A 190 4.09 11.07 20.08
C VAL A 190 3.79 10.09 18.95
N VAL A 191 2.52 9.67 18.86
CA VAL A 191 2.02 8.91 17.72
C VAL A 191 1.13 9.81 16.87
N ARG A 192 1.51 9.95 15.59
CA ARG A 192 0.74 10.65 14.55
C ARG A 192 0.58 9.73 13.34
N GLY A 193 -0.62 9.22 13.14
CA GLY A 193 -0.88 8.24 12.07
C GLY A 193 -0.06 6.96 12.25
N ASP A 194 0.88 6.71 11.36
CA ASP A 194 1.76 5.55 11.34
C ASP A 194 3.21 5.84 11.78
N VAL A 195 3.43 7.01 12.37
CA VAL A 195 4.73 7.47 12.87
C VAL A 195 4.70 7.56 14.39
N CYS A 196 5.73 7.04 15.06
CA CYS A 196 5.97 7.18 16.48
C CYS A 196 7.36 7.81 16.69
N GLN A 197 7.40 8.94 17.41
CA GLN A 197 8.61 9.72 17.61
C GLN A 197 8.86 9.94 19.10
N ALA A 198 10.13 9.95 19.50
CA ALA A 198 10.51 10.33 20.85
C ALA A 198 10.08 11.78 21.12
N ALA A 199 9.53 12.02 22.29
CA ALA A 199 9.05 13.31 22.68
C ALA A 199 9.21 13.51 24.18
N ARG A 200 9.35 14.76 24.62
CA ARG A 200 9.45 15.11 26.03
C ARG A 200 8.64 16.36 26.35
N LEU A 201 8.07 16.42 27.56
CA LEU A 201 7.56 17.66 28.11
C LEU A 201 8.66 18.23 29.02
N MET A 202 9.13 19.40 28.65
CA MET A 202 10.09 20.15 29.47
C MET A 202 9.36 21.21 30.30
N PRO A 203 9.65 21.29 31.62
CA PRO A 203 9.03 22.31 32.46
C PRO A 203 9.50 23.69 32.02
N THR A 204 8.58 24.65 32.06
CA THR A 204 8.88 26.05 31.77
C THR A 204 8.07 26.97 32.68
N ASP A 205 8.58 28.18 32.90
CA ASP A 205 7.87 29.26 33.59
C ASP A 205 7.20 30.20 32.57
N GLU A 206 7.44 29.99 31.28
CA GLU A 206 6.82 30.78 30.23
C GLU A 206 5.31 30.52 30.15
N VAL A 207 4.56 31.58 29.98
CA VAL A 207 3.09 31.54 29.77
C VAL A 207 2.71 31.72 28.31
N GLN A 208 3.68 32.13 27.47
CA GLN A 208 3.55 32.34 26.05
C GLN A 208 4.91 32.09 25.39
N LEU A 209 4.90 31.37 24.25
CA LEU A 209 6.11 31.18 23.47
C LEU A 209 6.26 32.28 22.41
N ASP A 210 7.50 32.67 22.13
CA ASP A 210 7.81 33.52 20.98
C ASP A 210 7.57 32.70 19.68
N SER A 211 6.85 33.28 18.72
CA SER A 211 6.54 32.65 17.43
C SER A 211 7.80 32.32 16.60
N GLN A 212 8.96 32.86 16.95
CA GLN A 212 10.22 32.56 16.28
C GLN A 212 10.92 31.31 16.81
N ILE A 213 10.48 30.72 17.92
CA ILE A 213 11.08 29.53 18.53
C ILE A 213 10.27 28.30 18.13
N THR A 214 10.33 27.92 16.86
CA THR A 214 9.61 26.76 16.36
C THR A 214 10.51 25.57 16.08
N VAL A 215 11.77 25.81 15.76
CA VAL A 215 12.78 24.79 15.53
C VAL A 215 13.93 25.04 16.46
N MET A 216 14.22 24.08 17.32
CA MET A 216 15.39 24.10 18.19
C MET A 216 16.44 23.19 17.55
N SER A 217 17.69 23.64 17.47
CA SER A 217 18.79 22.74 17.21
C SER A 217 18.80 21.66 18.29
N THR A 218 19.18 20.43 17.93
CA THR A 218 19.22 19.31 18.86
C THR A 218 20.00 19.68 20.13
N LEU A 219 19.32 19.70 21.28
CA LEU A 219 19.93 20.06 22.59
C LEU A 219 21.13 19.19 22.94
N ASP A 220 21.17 17.96 22.37
CA ASP A 220 22.21 16.98 22.63
C ASP A 220 23.37 17.04 21.61
N ARG A 221 23.33 17.95 20.64
CA ARG A 221 24.38 18.08 19.61
C ARG A 221 25.78 18.32 20.21
N PRO A 222 25.97 19.15 21.21
CA PRO A 222 27.30 19.35 21.83
C PRO A 222 27.87 18.06 22.41
N LYS A 223 27.02 17.17 22.95
CA LYS A 223 27.44 15.84 23.45
C LYS A 223 27.96 14.97 22.32
N LEU A 224 27.25 14.95 21.17
CA LEU A 224 27.69 14.20 19.98
C LEU A 224 29.02 14.76 19.46
N ASP A 225 29.20 16.06 19.37
CA ASP A 225 30.43 16.68 18.87
C ASP A 225 31.64 16.36 19.76
N ALA A 226 31.44 16.30 21.09
CA ALA A 226 32.46 15.85 22.02
C ALA A 226 32.90 14.40 21.76
N VAL A 227 31.93 13.48 21.56
CA VAL A 227 32.21 12.07 21.27
C VAL A 227 32.87 11.92 19.90
N VAL A 228 32.44 12.66 18.88
CA VAL A 228 33.05 12.65 17.55
C VAL A 228 34.53 13.09 17.61
N ASN A 229 34.84 14.12 18.40
CA ASN A 229 36.23 14.57 18.58
C ASN A 229 37.08 13.52 19.33
N LYS A 230 36.53 12.86 20.34
CA LYS A 230 37.16 11.75 21.03
C LYS A 230 37.42 10.56 20.06
N ALA A 231 36.43 10.20 19.26
CA ALA A 231 36.52 9.13 18.30
C ALA A 231 37.55 9.38 17.19
N LYS A 232 37.69 10.64 16.71
CA LYS A 232 38.76 11.04 15.78
C LYS A 232 40.14 10.75 16.33
N THR A 233 40.36 11.06 17.63
CA THR A 233 41.62 10.78 18.31
C THR A 233 41.93 9.28 18.40
N GLN A 234 40.88 8.48 18.60
CA GLN A 234 40.94 7.02 18.70
C GLN A 234 40.89 6.30 17.34
N LYS A 235 40.73 7.03 16.24
CA LYS A 235 40.57 6.50 14.87
C LYS A 235 39.43 5.48 14.73
N LEU A 236 38.32 5.70 15.43
CA LEU A 236 37.15 4.86 15.36
C LEU A 236 36.44 5.01 13.99
N THR A 237 35.78 3.93 13.56
CA THR A 237 34.86 4.00 12.43
C THR A 237 33.62 4.86 12.79
N LEU A 238 32.87 5.33 11.79
CA LEU A 238 31.64 6.05 12.02
C LEU A 238 30.64 5.20 12.82
N TYR A 239 30.56 3.91 12.50
CA TYR A 239 29.73 2.94 13.22
C TYR A 239 30.09 2.87 14.72
N ASP A 240 31.37 2.69 15.02
CA ASP A 240 31.83 2.62 16.41
C ASP A 240 31.70 3.97 17.14
N THR A 241 31.87 5.09 16.43
CA THR A 241 31.65 6.43 16.98
C THR A 241 30.20 6.59 17.45
N TYR A 242 29.25 6.16 16.64
CA TYR A 242 27.83 6.22 16.99
C TYR A 242 27.47 5.27 18.12
N ARG A 243 28.04 4.07 18.17
CA ARG A 243 27.87 3.17 19.31
C ARG A 243 28.44 3.75 20.60
N LEU A 244 29.60 4.37 20.52
CA LEU A 244 30.21 5.07 21.66
C LEU A 244 29.28 6.18 22.18
N PHE A 245 28.71 7.00 21.28
CA PHE A 245 27.76 8.05 21.66
C PHE A 245 26.53 7.46 22.37
N CYS A 246 25.92 6.43 21.82
CA CYS A 246 24.76 5.77 22.44
C CYS A 246 25.09 5.17 23.82
N SER A 247 26.30 4.67 23.99
CA SER A 247 26.76 4.14 25.27
C SER A 247 27.03 5.22 26.33
N GLU A 248 27.60 6.36 25.92
CA GLU A 248 27.91 7.47 26.83
C GLU A 248 26.69 8.35 27.15
N HIS A 249 25.71 8.42 26.23
CA HIS A 249 24.53 9.28 26.34
C HIS A 249 23.20 8.55 26.01
N PRO A 250 22.90 7.41 26.69
CA PRO A 250 21.72 6.60 26.38
C PRO A 250 20.38 7.29 26.70
N ASP A 251 20.44 8.41 27.42
CA ASP A 251 19.29 9.18 27.87
C ASP A 251 18.81 10.24 26.87
N THR A 252 19.47 10.35 25.73
CA THR A 252 19.14 11.38 24.73
C THR A 252 18.27 10.84 23.59
N SER A 253 17.36 11.67 23.05
CA SER A 253 16.59 11.33 21.85
C SER A 253 17.50 11.12 20.63
N LEU A 254 18.58 11.89 20.58
CA LEU A 254 19.61 11.77 19.55
C LEU A 254 20.27 10.39 19.54
N ALA A 255 20.52 9.77 20.71
CA ALA A 255 21.08 8.41 20.79
C ALA A 255 20.10 7.38 20.19
N LEU A 256 18.80 7.53 20.44
CA LEU A 256 17.79 6.67 19.87
C LEU A 256 17.78 6.74 18.34
N ASP A 257 17.73 7.96 17.78
CA ASP A 257 17.69 8.18 16.34
C ASP A 257 18.97 7.70 15.64
N ILE A 258 20.13 8.01 16.20
CA ILE A 258 21.44 7.58 15.70
C ILE A 258 21.57 6.05 15.74
N SER A 259 21.17 5.43 16.85
CA SER A 259 21.22 3.98 16.99
C SER A 259 20.37 3.27 15.92
N LEU A 260 19.13 3.73 15.71
CA LEU A 260 18.23 3.18 14.70
C LEU A 260 18.81 3.33 13.28
N LYS A 261 19.27 4.55 12.92
CA LYS A 261 19.87 4.81 11.60
C LYS A 261 21.15 3.99 11.38
N ASN A 262 21.96 3.87 12.41
CA ASN A 262 23.20 3.07 12.35
C ASN A 262 22.89 1.60 12.10
N LEU A 263 21.91 1.02 12.81
CA LEU A 263 21.44 -0.34 12.59
C LEU A 263 20.90 -0.52 11.16
N MET A 264 19.99 0.36 10.72
CA MET A 264 19.40 0.29 9.37
C MET A 264 20.46 0.38 8.26
N GLY A 265 21.49 1.22 8.44
CA GLY A 265 22.56 1.42 7.48
C GLY A 265 23.57 0.26 7.39
N HIS A 266 23.81 -0.45 8.49
CA HIS A 266 24.80 -1.51 8.59
C HIS A 266 24.22 -2.92 8.57
N ALA A 267 22.91 -3.09 8.63
CA ALA A 267 22.23 -4.38 8.56
C ALA A 267 22.44 -5.04 7.18
N ASP A 268 23.52 -5.82 7.04
CA ASP A 268 23.85 -6.64 5.86
C ASP A 268 24.35 -8.01 6.37
N PRO A 269 23.65 -9.12 6.10
CA PRO A 269 24.06 -10.46 6.59
C PRO A 269 25.48 -10.87 6.21
N ARG A 270 26.07 -10.26 5.16
CA ARG A 270 27.46 -10.51 4.73
C ARG A 270 28.49 -9.79 5.58
N LYS A 271 28.10 -8.68 6.24
CA LYS A 271 28.98 -7.82 7.05
C LYS A 271 28.66 -7.92 8.55
N MET A 272 27.40 -8.10 8.87
CA MET A 272 26.88 -8.22 10.23
C MET A 272 26.14 -9.57 10.36
N PRO A 273 26.75 -10.62 10.92
CA PRO A 273 26.11 -11.89 11.17
C PRO A 273 24.83 -11.74 12.00
N LEU A 274 23.87 -12.66 11.85
CA LEU A 274 22.57 -12.58 12.55
C LEU A 274 22.71 -12.39 14.07
N LYS A 275 23.68 -13.08 14.69
CA LYS A 275 23.94 -12.96 16.14
C LYS A 275 24.26 -11.51 16.52
N ASP A 276 25.11 -10.86 15.75
CA ASP A 276 25.56 -9.48 16.04
C ASP A 276 24.43 -8.48 15.75
N TYR A 277 23.63 -8.74 14.71
CA TYR A 277 22.43 -7.96 14.44
C TYR A 277 21.42 -8.03 15.59
N LEU A 278 21.14 -9.24 16.10
CA LEU A 278 20.21 -9.42 17.23
C LEU A 278 20.72 -8.74 18.50
N ALA A 279 22.02 -8.82 18.78
CA ALA A 279 22.62 -8.11 19.92
C ALA A 279 22.47 -6.58 19.78
N ALA A 280 22.68 -6.05 18.58
CA ALA A 280 22.50 -4.61 18.31
C ALA A 280 21.01 -4.19 18.35
N VAL A 281 20.08 -5.08 18.00
CA VAL A 281 18.63 -4.88 18.20
C VAL A 281 18.32 -4.74 19.69
N ASP A 282 18.82 -5.66 20.51
CA ASP A 282 18.61 -5.63 21.97
C ASP A 282 19.18 -4.33 22.58
N GLU A 283 20.42 -3.94 22.19
CA GLU A 283 21.03 -2.66 22.62
C GLU A 283 20.15 -1.45 22.25
N HIS A 284 19.59 -1.44 21.02
CA HIS A 284 18.71 -0.36 20.60
C HIS A 284 17.38 -0.34 21.38
N LEU A 285 16.76 -1.50 21.59
CA LEU A 285 15.50 -1.59 22.34
C LEU A 285 15.65 -1.16 23.80
N GLU A 286 16.82 -1.35 24.43
CA GLU A 286 17.11 -0.78 25.75
C GLU A 286 17.03 0.76 25.74
N LEU A 287 17.53 1.44 24.69
CA LEU A 287 17.41 2.87 24.56
C LEU A 287 15.94 3.35 24.43
N THR A 288 15.05 2.51 23.90
CA THR A 288 13.64 2.88 23.72
C THR A 288 12.84 2.92 25.02
N LYS A 289 13.27 2.19 26.05
CA LYS A 289 12.52 2.02 27.32
C LYS A 289 12.20 3.34 28.00
N ARG A 290 13.14 4.29 27.96
CA ARG A 290 12.94 5.64 28.52
C ARG A 290 11.79 6.38 27.84
N TRP A 291 11.56 6.11 26.55
CA TRP A 291 10.56 6.78 25.70
C TRP A 291 9.20 6.07 25.69
N GLY A 292 9.05 5.01 26.50
CA GLY A 292 7.82 4.29 26.74
C GLY A 292 7.60 3.07 25.84
N THR A 293 6.66 2.24 26.24
CA THR A 293 6.38 0.94 25.60
C THR A 293 5.93 1.02 24.16
N ARG A 294 5.25 2.12 23.76
CA ARG A 294 4.85 2.32 22.35
C ARG A 294 6.08 2.48 21.45
N MET A 295 7.10 3.21 21.92
CA MET A 295 8.34 3.38 21.19
C MET A 295 9.07 2.05 21.02
N GLU A 296 9.14 1.23 22.07
CA GLU A 296 9.69 -0.11 22.03
C GLU A 296 8.97 -0.99 20.99
N MET A 297 7.63 -1.03 21.03
CA MET A 297 6.82 -1.81 20.08
C MET A 297 7.05 -1.38 18.64
N VAL A 298 7.05 -0.08 18.36
CA VAL A 298 7.22 0.44 17.00
C VAL A 298 8.64 0.20 16.49
N ASN A 299 9.68 0.39 17.31
CA ASN A 299 11.05 0.08 16.92
C ASN A 299 11.27 -1.42 16.73
N THR A 300 10.66 -2.28 17.57
CA THR A 300 10.64 -3.73 17.36
C THR A 300 10.09 -4.09 15.97
N LEU A 301 8.98 -3.48 15.57
CA LEU A 301 8.40 -3.69 14.24
C LEU A 301 9.32 -3.20 13.12
N ILE A 302 9.90 -1.99 13.26
CA ILE A 302 10.85 -1.43 12.28
C ILE A 302 12.06 -2.37 12.13
N LEU A 303 12.67 -2.81 13.20
CA LEU A 303 13.85 -3.68 13.18
C LEU A 303 13.54 -5.09 12.66
N SER A 304 12.35 -5.62 12.94
CA SER A 304 11.87 -6.86 12.31
C SER A 304 11.76 -6.72 10.79
N HIS A 305 11.23 -5.60 10.33
CA HIS A 305 11.12 -5.30 8.91
C HIS A 305 12.50 -5.10 8.25
N VAL A 306 13.43 -4.42 8.95
CA VAL A 306 14.83 -4.29 8.50
C VAL A 306 15.49 -5.66 8.39
N ALA A 307 15.34 -6.55 9.39
CA ALA A 307 15.87 -7.91 9.32
C ALA A 307 15.41 -8.65 8.05
N PHE A 308 14.10 -8.59 7.77
CA PHE A 308 13.51 -9.23 6.60
C PHE A 308 14.02 -8.63 5.29
N THR A 309 13.96 -7.32 5.12
CA THR A 309 14.30 -6.62 3.88
C THR A 309 15.79 -6.65 3.55
N ARG A 310 16.64 -6.73 4.57
CA ARG A 310 18.10 -6.86 4.41
C ARG A 310 18.55 -8.31 4.13
N GLY A 311 17.61 -9.27 4.16
CA GLY A 311 17.85 -10.66 3.76
C GLY A 311 18.38 -11.56 4.89
N TYR A 312 18.14 -11.19 6.14
CA TYR A 312 18.24 -12.16 7.24
C TYR A 312 17.14 -13.22 7.11
N PRO A 313 17.32 -14.42 7.70
CA PRO A 313 16.30 -15.46 7.62
C PRO A 313 14.93 -14.98 8.10
N PRO A 314 13.81 -15.33 7.42
CA PRO A 314 12.47 -14.90 7.84
C PRO A 314 12.14 -15.19 9.31
N LYS A 315 12.63 -16.34 9.81
CA LYS A 315 12.49 -16.72 11.23
C LYS A 315 13.11 -15.70 12.19
N ALA A 316 14.14 -14.96 11.78
CA ALA A 316 14.74 -13.93 12.62
C ALA A 316 13.80 -12.73 12.78
N ALA A 317 13.20 -12.26 11.67
CA ALA A 317 12.21 -11.18 11.71
C ALA A 317 10.99 -11.55 12.57
N ILE A 318 10.45 -12.77 12.39
CA ILE A 318 9.37 -13.31 13.23
C ILE A 318 9.80 -13.42 14.69
N GLY A 319 11.05 -13.83 14.96
CA GLY A 319 11.61 -13.94 16.29
C GLY A 319 11.67 -12.59 17.02
N ILE A 320 12.12 -11.53 16.35
CA ILE A 320 12.16 -10.16 16.87
C ILE A 320 10.74 -9.66 17.16
N SER A 321 9.78 -9.88 16.27
CA SER A 321 8.39 -9.41 16.42
C SER A 321 7.51 -10.30 17.29
N LYS A 322 8.10 -11.36 17.91
CA LYS A 322 7.35 -12.30 18.74
C LYS A 322 6.63 -11.60 19.91
N GLY A 323 5.34 -11.83 20.02
CA GLY A 323 4.49 -11.21 21.05
C GLY A 323 4.00 -9.79 20.73
N LEU A 324 4.51 -9.16 19.68
CA LEU A 324 4.16 -7.79 19.33
C LEU A 324 2.65 -7.65 18.99
N SER A 325 2.05 -8.64 18.35
CA SER A 325 0.61 -8.64 18.06
C SER A 325 -0.25 -8.54 19.31
N GLN A 326 0.12 -9.28 20.39
CA GLN A 326 -0.55 -9.22 21.67
C GLN A 326 -0.30 -7.88 22.38
N ALA A 327 0.95 -7.39 22.33
CA ALA A 327 1.34 -6.14 22.99
C ALA A 327 0.64 -4.91 22.37
N LEU A 328 0.48 -4.85 21.07
CA LEU A 328 -0.23 -3.78 20.38
C LEU A 328 -1.73 -3.75 20.74
N GLY A 329 -2.35 -4.92 20.99
CA GLY A 329 -3.76 -5.04 21.41
C GLY A 329 -4.72 -4.27 20.48
N ASP A 330 -5.92 -3.96 20.97
CA ASP A 330 -6.96 -3.23 20.21
C ASP A 330 -6.94 -1.71 20.44
N GLN A 331 -5.80 -1.15 20.79
CA GLN A 331 -5.67 0.28 21.03
C GLN A 331 -5.79 1.08 19.73
N SER A 332 -6.49 2.21 19.77
CA SER A 332 -6.78 3.02 18.57
C SER A 332 -5.53 3.54 17.84
N TRP A 333 -4.44 3.84 18.58
CA TRP A 333 -3.17 4.26 18.01
C TRP A 333 -2.40 3.12 17.33
N ALA A 334 -2.67 1.87 17.71
CA ALA A 334 -1.91 0.69 17.27
C ALA A 334 -2.35 0.17 15.89
N ALA A 335 -3.52 0.53 15.41
CA ALA A 335 -4.10 -0.03 14.18
C ALA A 335 -3.18 0.04 12.94
N PRO A 336 -2.43 1.14 12.65
CA PRO A 336 -1.48 1.18 11.55
C PRO A 336 -0.32 0.18 11.72
N PHE A 337 0.18 0.04 12.96
CA PHE A 337 1.30 -0.85 13.28
C PHE A 337 0.89 -2.33 13.26
N GLN A 338 -0.32 -2.65 13.73
CA GLN A 338 -0.89 -4.01 13.62
C GLN A 338 -0.98 -4.45 12.15
N ARG A 339 -1.41 -3.55 11.27
CA ARG A 339 -1.48 -3.83 9.83
C ARG A 339 -0.10 -4.11 9.26
N ARG A 340 0.90 -3.26 9.56
CA ARG A 340 2.29 -3.47 9.13
C ARG A 340 2.88 -4.78 9.66
N LEU A 341 2.56 -5.13 10.91
CA LEU A 341 2.99 -6.40 11.50
C LEU A 341 2.38 -7.60 10.76
N ALA A 342 1.08 -7.56 10.48
CA ALA A 342 0.42 -8.62 9.72
C ALA A 342 1.03 -8.77 8.31
N GLU A 343 1.28 -7.67 7.62
CA GLU A 343 1.95 -7.66 6.32
C GLU A 343 3.35 -8.27 6.38
N LEU A 344 4.14 -7.93 7.40
CA LEU A 344 5.47 -8.50 7.60
C LEU A 344 5.42 -10.01 7.85
N ILE A 345 4.51 -10.47 8.69
CA ILE A 345 4.34 -11.91 8.99
C ILE A 345 3.96 -12.66 7.72
N ASP A 346 3.02 -12.16 6.94
CA ASP A 346 2.59 -12.77 5.68
C ASP A 346 3.76 -12.86 4.67
N GLN A 347 4.57 -11.81 4.56
CA GLN A 347 5.76 -11.80 3.70
C GLN A 347 6.83 -12.80 4.17
N CYS A 348 7.09 -12.85 5.47
CA CYS A 348 8.04 -13.81 6.06
C CYS A 348 7.58 -15.26 5.84
N ASP A 349 6.30 -15.54 6.08
CA ASP A 349 5.70 -16.87 5.88
C ASP A 349 5.76 -17.28 4.40
N GLY A 350 5.44 -16.39 3.48
CA GLY A 350 5.54 -16.65 2.04
C GLY A 350 6.99 -16.94 1.59
N THR A 351 7.96 -16.19 2.09
CA THR A 351 9.38 -16.40 1.80
C THR A 351 9.88 -17.72 2.37
N GLN A 352 9.50 -18.08 3.61
CA GLN A 352 9.86 -19.36 4.21
C GLN A 352 9.22 -20.54 3.46
N ALA A 353 7.97 -20.40 3.04
CA ALA A 353 7.28 -21.40 2.22
C ALA A 353 7.99 -21.68 0.92
N ARG A 354 8.56 -20.65 0.29
CA ARG A 354 9.37 -20.82 -0.93
C ARG A 354 10.62 -21.63 -0.65
N VAL A 355 11.37 -21.31 0.42
CA VAL A 355 12.57 -22.06 0.82
C VAL A 355 12.22 -23.53 1.07
N ASP A 356 11.16 -23.78 1.85
CA ASP A 356 10.69 -25.13 2.14
C ASP A 356 10.30 -25.91 0.87
N ALA A 357 9.68 -25.22 -0.11
CA ALA A 357 9.30 -25.82 -1.39
C ALA A 357 10.52 -26.13 -2.27
N GLU A 358 11.50 -25.22 -2.33
CA GLU A 358 12.76 -25.47 -3.05
C GLU A 358 13.49 -26.69 -2.51
N ASP A 359 13.53 -26.83 -1.19
CA ASP A 359 14.17 -27.98 -0.55
C ASP A 359 13.42 -29.27 -0.83
N ALA A 360 12.07 -29.26 -0.82
CA ALA A 360 11.26 -30.41 -1.17
C ALA A 360 11.47 -30.81 -2.66
N LEU A 361 11.52 -29.83 -3.58
CA LEU A 361 11.79 -30.10 -5.00
C LEU A 361 13.20 -30.63 -5.26
N LYS A 362 14.21 -30.13 -4.55
CA LYS A 362 15.58 -30.68 -4.60
C LYS A 362 15.61 -32.14 -4.16
N GLN A 363 14.88 -32.48 -3.07
CA GLN A 363 14.76 -33.87 -2.62
C GLN A 363 14.10 -34.75 -3.69
N LEU A 364 13.00 -34.29 -4.33
CA LEU A 364 12.33 -35.01 -5.41
C LEU A 364 13.21 -35.20 -6.65
N ALA A 365 14.09 -34.26 -6.94
CA ALA A 365 15.04 -34.33 -8.06
C ALA A 365 16.24 -35.25 -7.77
N SER A 366 16.53 -35.56 -6.51
CA SER A 366 17.64 -36.41 -6.12
C SER A 366 17.40 -37.88 -6.51
N LYS A 367 18.32 -38.48 -7.27
CA LYS A 367 18.27 -39.91 -7.67
C LYS A 367 18.38 -40.87 -6.48
N SER A 368 18.88 -40.40 -5.34
CA SER A 368 19.05 -41.21 -4.13
C SER A 368 17.81 -41.24 -3.23
N THR A 369 16.79 -40.45 -3.52
CA THR A 369 15.57 -40.37 -2.70
C THR A 369 14.66 -41.56 -3.02
N THR A 370 14.65 -42.55 -2.14
CA THR A 370 13.73 -43.71 -2.22
C THR A 370 12.33 -43.35 -1.73
N ASP A 371 12.23 -42.39 -0.80
CA ASP A 371 10.96 -41.88 -0.28
C ASP A 371 10.61 -40.54 -0.97
N ARG A 372 9.64 -40.59 -1.89
CA ARG A 372 9.08 -39.43 -2.58
C ARG A 372 7.81 -38.90 -1.90
N GLU A 373 7.25 -39.65 -0.96
CA GLU A 373 5.96 -39.28 -0.34
C GLU A 373 6.10 -38.06 0.58
N ALA A 374 7.13 -38.03 1.42
CA ALA A 374 7.33 -36.94 2.37
C ALA A 374 7.52 -35.54 1.71
N PRO A 375 8.42 -35.36 0.71
CA PRO A 375 8.55 -34.08 0.05
C PRO A 375 7.31 -33.69 -0.78
N LEU A 376 6.59 -34.65 -1.38
CA LEU A 376 5.32 -34.38 -2.07
C LEU A 376 4.25 -33.92 -1.07
N ALA A 377 4.08 -34.63 0.05
CA ALA A 377 3.16 -34.22 1.11
C ALA A 377 3.46 -32.80 1.61
N LYS A 378 4.75 -32.45 1.76
CA LYS A 378 5.16 -31.08 2.11
C LYS A 378 4.73 -30.05 1.07
N LEU A 379 4.88 -30.32 -0.21
CA LEU A 379 4.42 -29.40 -1.27
C LEU A 379 2.89 -29.22 -1.26
N TYR A 380 2.11 -30.28 -1.03
CA TYR A 380 0.66 -30.16 -0.89
C TYR A 380 0.24 -29.37 0.36
N GLU A 381 0.93 -29.53 1.49
CA GLU A 381 0.71 -28.69 2.68
C GLU A 381 0.99 -27.21 2.39
N LEU A 382 2.12 -26.92 1.75
CA LEU A 382 2.48 -25.57 1.36
C LEU A 382 1.46 -24.97 0.40
N ARG A 383 0.98 -25.73 -0.59
CA ARG A 383 -0.07 -25.28 -1.49
C ARG A 383 -1.39 -24.99 -0.77
N LYS A 384 -1.77 -25.81 0.20
CA LYS A 384 -2.97 -25.56 1.02
C LYS A 384 -2.86 -24.24 1.80
N LYS A 385 -1.67 -23.93 2.34
CA LYS A 385 -1.41 -22.68 3.08
C LYS A 385 -1.27 -21.48 2.12
N PHE A 386 -0.64 -21.68 0.96
CA PHE A 386 -0.34 -20.65 -0.05
C PHE A 386 -0.91 -21.06 -1.43
N PRO A 387 -2.23 -21.01 -1.61
CA PRO A 387 -2.90 -21.54 -2.80
C PRO A 387 -2.50 -20.85 -4.10
N TYR A 388 -1.97 -19.62 -4.01
CA TYR A 388 -1.53 -18.82 -5.16
C TYR A 388 -0.02 -18.77 -5.34
N SER A 389 0.73 -19.66 -4.70
CA SER A 389 2.16 -19.79 -4.93
C SER A 389 2.42 -20.44 -6.30
N HIS A 390 2.82 -19.62 -7.29
CA HIS A 390 3.19 -20.08 -8.62
C HIS A 390 4.27 -21.16 -8.59
N PHE A 391 5.27 -20.97 -7.73
CA PHE A 391 6.42 -21.86 -7.58
C PHE A 391 6.01 -23.27 -7.06
N VAL A 392 5.19 -23.31 -5.99
CA VAL A 392 4.69 -24.58 -5.42
C VAL A 392 3.77 -25.29 -6.42
N THR A 393 2.85 -24.54 -7.04
CA THR A 393 1.90 -25.08 -8.02
C THR A 393 2.62 -25.63 -9.25
N PHE A 394 3.64 -24.92 -9.75
CA PHE A 394 4.45 -25.38 -10.88
C PHE A 394 5.23 -26.66 -10.55
N GLY A 395 5.90 -26.73 -9.39
CA GLY A 395 6.61 -27.91 -8.95
C GLY A 395 5.70 -29.13 -8.82
N LEU A 396 4.50 -28.97 -8.29
CA LEU A 396 3.49 -30.04 -8.26
C LEU A 396 3.00 -30.44 -9.66
N ALA A 397 2.83 -29.47 -10.58
CA ALA A 397 2.42 -29.74 -11.95
C ALA A 397 3.45 -30.60 -12.70
N GLU A 398 4.74 -30.26 -12.57
CA GLU A 398 5.84 -31.06 -13.15
C GLU A 398 5.87 -32.48 -12.56
N GLU A 399 5.72 -32.62 -11.25
CA GLU A 399 5.72 -33.95 -10.61
C GLU A 399 4.51 -34.78 -11.00
N ALA A 400 3.33 -34.18 -11.18
CA ALA A 400 2.15 -34.87 -11.71
C ALA A 400 2.36 -35.33 -13.18
N GLU A 401 2.99 -34.50 -14.00
CA GLU A 401 3.33 -34.84 -15.38
C GLU A 401 4.33 -35.98 -15.43
N LYS A 402 5.43 -35.92 -14.66
CA LYS A 402 6.44 -37.01 -14.54
C LYS A 402 5.79 -38.33 -14.07
N ALA A 403 4.81 -38.25 -13.17
CA ALA A 403 4.03 -39.37 -12.69
C ALA A 403 2.94 -39.87 -13.69
N LYS A 404 2.79 -39.21 -14.84
CA LYS A 404 1.75 -39.48 -15.86
C LYS A 404 0.32 -39.32 -15.33
N LYS A 405 0.12 -38.49 -14.31
CA LYS A 405 -1.20 -38.14 -13.77
C LYS A 405 -1.79 -36.99 -14.59
N LEU A 406 -2.26 -37.32 -15.79
CA LEU A 406 -2.63 -36.33 -16.82
C LEU A 406 -3.68 -35.31 -16.33
N ASP A 407 -4.71 -35.77 -15.62
CA ASP A 407 -5.79 -34.89 -15.12
C ASP A 407 -5.29 -33.91 -14.07
N GLU A 408 -4.45 -34.37 -13.17
CA GLU A 408 -3.84 -33.55 -12.12
C GLU A 408 -2.87 -32.51 -12.71
N ALA A 409 -2.03 -32.94 -13.68
CA ALA A 409 -1.13 -32.05 -14.39
C ALA A 409 -1.89 -30.94 -15.13
N ILE A 410 -2.94 -31.29 -15.88
CA ILE A 410 -3.80 -30.32 -16.59
C ILE A 410 -4.44 -29.34 -15.60
N ALA A 411 -4.93 -29.80 -14.46
CA ALA A 411 -5.54 -28.92 -13.46
C ALA A 411 -4.53 -27.93 -12.90
N LEU A 412 -3.33 -28.38 -12.53
CA LEU A 412 -2.27 -27.54 -11.94
C LEU A 412 -1.68 -26.55 -12.95
N TYR A 413 -1.33 -26.99 -14.16
CA TYR A 413 -0.91 -26.08 -15.22
C TYR A 413 -2.03 -25.11 -15.61
N GLY A 414 -3.28 -25.58 -15.59
CA GLY A 414 -4.45 -24.75 -15.83
C GLY A 414 -4.58 -23.60 -14.81
N GLU A 415 -4.29 -23.85 -13.55
CA GLU A 415 -4.26 -22.78 -12.54
C GLU A 415 -3.16 -21.77 -12.82
N ILE A 416 -1.96 -22.21 -13.20
CA ILE A 416 -0.84 -21.31 -13.52
C ILE A 416 -1.19 -20.40 -14.70
N VAL A 417 -1.82 -20.93 -15.73
CA VAL A 417 -2.16 -20.18 -16.95
C VAL A 417 -3.47 -19.40 -16.82
N GLY A 418 -4.45 -19.94 -16.08
CA GLY A 418 -5.79 -19.37 -15.93
C GLY A 418 -5.92 -18.29 -14.85
N LEU A 419 -5.01 -18.26 -13.88
CA LEU A 419 -5.02 -17.26 -12.83
C LEU A 419 -4.07 -16.10 -13.14
N PRO A 420 -4.43 -14.86 -12.73
CA PRO A 420 -3.63 -13.68 -13.01
C PRO A 420 -2.18 -13.81 -12.53
N LEU A 421 -1.24 -13.46 -13.39
CA LEU A 421 0.19 -13.28 -13.13
C LEU A 421 1.00 -14.53 -12.81
N LEU A 422 0.42 -15.71 -12.52
CA LEU A 422 1.21 -16.85 -12.05
C LEU A 422 2.21 -17.34 -13.10
N GLU A 423 1.80 -17.47 -14.38
CA GLU A 423 2.71 -17.83 -15.47
C GLU A 423 3.79 -16.77 -15.68
N ARG A 424 3.42 -15.50 -15.69
CA ARG A 424 4.33 -14.39 -15.90
C ARG A 424 5.37 -14.25 -14.77
N LEU A 425 4.98 -14.55 -13.53
CA LEU A 425 5.91 -14.57 -12.41
C LEU A 425 6.96 -15.68 -12.58
N LEU A 426 6.56 -16.86 -13.03
CA LEU A 426 7.49 -17.93 -13.35
C LEU A 426 8.44 -17.55 -14.50
N GLU A 427 7.92 -17.01 -15.60
CA GLU A 427 8.72 -16.55 -16.73
C GLU A 427 9.76 -15.52 -16.30
N PHE A 428 9.34 -14.53 -15.52
CA PHE A 428 10.25 -13.52 -14.98
C PHE A 428 11.36 -14.11 -14.09
N GLU A 429 11.02 -15.10 -13.25
CA GLU A 429 12.03 -15.79 -12.43
C GLU A 429 13.01 -16.58 -13.29
N TRP A 430 12.56 -17.28 -14.33
CA TRP A 430 13.40 -18.03 -15.24
C TRP A 430 14.34 -17.11 -16.05
N GLU A 431 13.80 -16.03 -16.61
CA GLU A 431 14.60 -15.03 -17.31
C GLU A 431 15.69 -14.45 -16.41
N SER A 432 15.32 -14.09 -15.18
CA SER A 432 16.24 -13.54 -14.20
C SER A 432 17.34 -14.51 -13.76
N ALA A 433 17.01 -15.82 -13.78
CA ALA A 433 17.94 -16.90 -13.46
C ALA A 433 18.70 -17.42 -14.69
N GLY A 434 18.43 -16.90 -15.89
CA GLY A 434 19.01 -17.38 -17.14
C GLY A 434 18.57 -18.80 -17.51
N VAL A 435 17.43 -19.27 -16.97
CA VAL A 435 16.89 -20.61 -17.19
C VAL A 435 16.01 -20.60 -18.44
N LYS A 436 16.30 -21.49 -19.40
CA LYS A 436 15.41 -21.76 -20.53
C LYS A 436 14.45 -22.88 -20.13
N ALA A 437 13.19 -22.54 -19.85
CA ALA A 437 12.14 -23.51 -19.55
C ALA A 437 11.02 -23.44 -20.60
N VAL A 438 10.26 -24.53 -20.72
CA VAL A 438 9.06 -24.55 -21.54
C VAL A 438 7.96 -23.80 -20.81
N ARG A 439 7.26 -22.91 -21.50
CA ARG A 439 6.16 -22.14 -20.92
C ARG A 439 5.05 -23.07 -20.41
N PRO A 440 4.48 -22.80 -19.23
CA PRO A 440 3.35 -23.55 -18.70
C PRO A 440 2.17 -23.62 -19.65
N GLY A 441 1.87 -22.55 -20.39
CA GLY A 441 0.81 -22.51 -21.40
C GLY A 441 1.04 -23.49 -22.56
N ASP A 442 2.29 -23.60 -23.05
CA ASP A 442 2.64 -24.57 -24.12
C ASP A 442 2.51 -26.01 -23.62
N THR A 443 2.97 -26.25 -22.37
CA THR A 443 2.82 -27.57 -21.73
C THR A 443 1.35 -27.92 -21.55
N LEU A 444 0.55 -26.99 -21.04
CA LEU A 444 -0.89 -27.18 -20.87
C LEU A 444 -1.59 -27.50 -22.22
N ALA A 445 -1.29 -26.73 -23.27
CA ALA A 445 -1.86 -26.94 -24.58
C ALA A 445 -1.52 -28.32 -25.12
N ARG A 446 -0.29 -28.80 -24.96
CA ARG A 446 0.16 -30.15 -25.33
C ARG A 446 -0.57 -31.22 -24.53
N LEU A 447 -0.66 -31.11 -23.21
CA LEU A 447 -1.34 -32.09 -22.35
C LEU A 447 -2.86 -32.09 -22.63
N TRP A 448 -3.45 -30.93 -22.83
CA TRP A 448 -4.86 -30.81 -23.21
C TRP A 448 -5.17 -31.49 -24.54
N LYS A 449 -4.34 -31.21 -25.56
CA LYS A 449 -4.49 -31.89 -26.86
C LYS A 449 -4.32 -33.42 -26.76
N THR A 450 -3.40 -33.88 -25.92
CA THR A 450 -3.22 -35.33 -25.67
C THR A 450 -4.48 -35.95 -25.09
N LYS A 451 -5.18 -35.23 -24.20
CA LYS A 451 -6.41 -35.74 -23.57
C LYS A 451 -7.66 -35.62 -24.45
N HIS A 452 -7.82 -34.47 -25.14
CA HIS A 452 -9.06 -34.08 -25.80
C HIS A 452 -8.99 -34.09 -27.32
N GLY A 453 -7.82 -34.34 -27.93
CA GLY A 453 -7.61 -34.37 -29.37
C GLY A 453 -7.32 -32.99 -30.00
N ASP A 454 -7.89 -31.93 -29.49
CA ASP A 454 -7.66 -30.54 -29.95
C ASP A 454 -7.58 -29.55 -28.77
N THR A 455 -7.45 -28.26 -29.08
CA THR A 455 -7.35 -27.18 -28.06
C THR A 455 -8.60 -26.30 -27.95
N LYS A 456 -9.70 -26.65 -28.66
CA LYS A 456 -10.90 -25.79 -28.73
C LYS A 456 -11.55 -25.49 -27.38
N GLY A 457 -11.59 -26.47 -26.46
CA GLY A 457 -12.17 -26.32 -25.13
C GLY A 457 -11.26 -25.64 -24.11
N LEU A 458 -9.99 -25.40 -24.43
CA LEU A 458 -9.01 -24.88 -23.48
C LEU A 458 -9.35 -23.47 -22.97
N PRO A 459 -9.76 -22.49 -23.82
CA PRO A 459 -10.14 -21.16 -23.30
C PRO A 459 -11.28 -21.22 -22.28
N ALA A 460 -12.33 -21.99 -22.55
CA ALA A 460 -13.46 -22.14 -21.62
C ALA A 460 -13.05 -22.83 -20.30
N PHE A 461 -12.11 -23.79 -20.38
CA PHE A 461 -11.53 -24.39 -19.17
C PHE A 461 -10.78 -23.37 -18.31
N LEU A 462 -9.95 -22.51 -18.91
CA LEU A 462 -9.23 -21.44 -18.22
C LEU A 462 -10.19 -20.42 -17.59
N ASP A 463 -11.26 -20.05 -18.28
CA ASP A 463 -12.31 -19.19 -17.74
C ASP A 463 -13.00 -19.84 -16.52
N THR A 464 -13.24 -21.16 -16.58
CA THR A 464 -13.80 -21.91 -15.45
C THR A 464 -12.87 -21.87 -14.22
N ILE A 465 -11.55 -21.97 -14.40
CA ILE A 465 -10.57 -21.87 -13.32
C ILE A 465 -10.61 -20.47 -12.69
N TYR A 466 -10.59 -19.44 -13.53
CA TYR A 466 -10.67 -18.05 -13.08
C TYR A 466 -11.96 -17.80 -12.26
N GLN A 467 -13.11 -18.24 -12.77
CA GLN A 467 -14.38 -18.09 -12.07
C GLN A 467 -14.42 -18.85 -10.73
N LYS A 468 -13.88 -20.09 -10.70
CA LYS A 468 -13.79 -20.88 -9.46
C LYS A 468 -12.94 -20.22 -8.39
N ALA A 469 -11.86 -19.52 -8.75
CA ALA A 469 -11.03 -18.80 -7.80
C ALA A 469 -11.83 -17.66 -7.13
N ILE A 470 -12.58 -16.88 -7.90
CA ILE A 470 -13.43 -15.81 -7.37
C ILE A 470 -14.56 -16.39 -6.50
N ASP A 471 -15.21 -17.46 -6.94
CA ASP A 471 -16.27 -18.13 -6.16
C ASP A 471 -15.74 -18.74 -4.87
N GLY A 472 -14.52 -19.30 -4.88
CA GLY A 472 -13.84 -19.79 -3.71
C GLY A 472 -13.59 -18.68 -2.68
N LEU A 473 -13.12 -17.53 -3.15
CA LEU A 473 -12.91 -16.36 -2.31
C LEU A 473 -14.23 -15.80 -1.76
N ALA A 474 -15.29 -15.74 -2.57
CA ALA A 474 -16.62 -15.31 -2.14
C ALA A 474 -17.20 -16.20 -1.03
N LYS A 475 -16.89 -17.50 -1.06
CA LYS A 475 -17.33 -18.51 -0.08
C LYS A 475 -16.38 -18.67 1.09
N SER A 476 -15.27 -17.93 1.15
CA SER A 476 -14.30 -18.02 2.24
C SER A 476 -14.98 -17.88 3.59
N PRO A 477 -14.73 -18.79 4.55
CA PRO A 477 -15.34 -18.72 5.88
C PRO A 477 -14.81 -17.52 6.65
N GLY A 478 -15.65 -17.02 7.57
CA GLY A 478 -15.28 -15.87 8.42
C GLY A 478 -15.63 -14.52 7.81
N GLY A 479 -15.30 -13.50 8.55
CA GLY A 479 -15.63 -12.11 8.29
C GLY A 479 -16.71 -11.61 9.24
N PRO A 480 -16.96 -10.29 9.27
CA PRO A 480 -17.95 -9.70 10.15
C PRO A 480 -19.37 -10.10 9.75
N ASP A 481 -20.27 -10.11 10.72
CA ASP A 481 -21.69 -10.19 10.47
C ASP A 481 -22.16 -8.96 9.69
N VAL A 482 -22.94 -9.20 8.65
CA VAL A 482 -23.47 -8.15 7.80
C VAL A 482 -24.96 -8.01 8.03
N PRO A 483 -25.44 -6.82 8.42
CA PRO A 483 -26.86 -6.56 8.61
C PRO A 483 -27.69 -6.88 7.37
N ASP A 484 -28.95 -7.24 7.55
CA ASP A 484 -29.88 -7.39 6.42
C ASP A 484 -30.11 -6.00 5.78
N SER A 485 -30.00 -5.92 4.44
CA SER A 485 -30.25 -4.68 3.69
C SER A 485 -31.66 -4.11 3.91
N LYS A 486 -32.63 -4.94 4.27
CA LYS A 486 -33.98 -4.49 4.61
C LYS A 486 -34.02 -3.69 5.89
N SER A 487 -33.14 -3.93 6.85
CA SER A 487 -33.10 -3.22 8.13
C SER A 487 -32.46 -1.84 8.03
N THR A 488 -31.51 -1.65 7.12
CA THR A 488 -30.77 -0.37 6.97
C THR A 488 -31.22 0.45 5.77
N GLY A 489 -31.89 -0.18 4.79
CA GLY A 489 -32.32 0.46 3.55
C GLY A 489 -31.17 1.00 2.68
N ARG A 490 -29.92 0.56 2.96
CA ARG A 490 -28.71 1.09 2.36
C ARG A 490 -27.95 0.05 1.53
N SER A 491 -27.42 0.48 0.39
CA SER A 491 -26.37 -0.21 -0.34
C SER A 491 -25.07 0.56 -0.23
N VAL A 492 -23.93 -0.12 -0.06
CA VAL A 492 -22.61 0.50 -0.07
C VAL A 492 -22.11 0.58 -1.50
N LEU A 493 -21.63 1.74 -1.92
CA LEU A 493 -20.96 1.92 -3.20
C LEU A 493 -19.45 1.67 -3.04
N CYS A 494 -18.93 0.74 -3.81
CA CYS A 494 -17.50 0.49 -3.97
C CYS A 494 -17.04 1.01 -5.34
N GLU A 495 -16.30 2.11 -5.35
CA GLU A 495 -15.69 2.67 -6.54
C GLU A 495 -14.23 2.19 -6.60
N LEU A 496 -13.94 1.28 -7.51
CA LEU A 496 -12.59 0.77 -7.78
C LEU A 496 -11.99 1.52 -8.96
N PHE A 497 -10.98 2.33 -8.69
CA PHE A 497 -10.12 2.91 -9.71
C PHE A 497 -8.98 1.95 -10.01
N THR A 498 -8.89 1.49 -11.23
CA THR A 498 -8.04 0.37 -11.63
C THR A 498 -7.42 0.55 -13.00
N THR A 499 -6.63 -0.40 -13.43
CA THR A 499 -6.11 -0.50 -14.79
C THR A 499 -5.79 -1.94 -15.15
N VAL A 500 -6.06 -2.34 -16.39
CA VAL A 500 -5.72 -3.67 -16.91
C VAL A 500 -4.20 -3.88 -17.06
N ARG A 501 -3.38 -2.88 -16.74
CA ARG A 501 -1.93 -2.88 -16.92
C ARG A 501 -1.13 -2.99 -15.63
N ALA A 502 -1.72 -2.72 -14.48
CA ALA A 502 -1.00 -2.77 -13.21
C ALA A 502 -1.18 -4.12 -12.52
N ASP A 503 -0.08 -4.80 -12.28
CA ASP A 503 -0.04 -6.06 -11.54
C ASP A 503 -0.58 -5.90 -10.12
N SER A 504 -0.29 -4.76 -9.48
CA SER A 504 -0.77 -4.41 -8.15
C SER A 504 -2.29 -4.24 -8.04
N ALA A 505 -3.02 -4.19 -9.18
CA ALA A 505 -4.48 -4.10 -9.19
C ALA A 505 -5.18 -5.45 -8.99
N VAL A 506 -4.48 -6.57 -9.18
CA VAL A 506 -5.08 -7.91 -9.17
C VAL A 506 -5.80 -8.23 -7.87
N ALA A 507 -5.19 -7.94 -6.73
CA ALA A 507 -5.81 -8.20 -5.43
C ALA A 507 -7.12 -7.42 -5.23
N ALA A 508 -7.16 -6.14 -5.60
CA ALA A 508 -8.36 -5.30 -5.52
C ALA A 508 -9.46 -5.80 -6.46
N GLU A 509 -9.11 -6.15 -7.70
CA GLU A 509 -10.04 -6.66 -8.72
C GLU A 509 -10.75 -7.93 -8.26
N LEU A 510 -10.00 -8.95 -7.85
CA LEU A 510 -10.58 -10.23 -7.45
C LEU A 510 -11.32 -10.12 -6.13
N SER A 511 -10.82 -9.32 -5.18
CA SER A 511 -11.48 -9.09 -3.89
C SER A 511 -12.84 -8.44 -4.05
N THR A 512 -12.93 -7.37 -4.85
CA THR A 512 -14.21 -6.67 -5.08
C THR A 512 -15.19 -7.51 -5.88
N ALA A 513 -14.72 -8.28 -6.88
CA ALA A 513 -15.57 -9.23 -7.61
C ALA A 513 -16.15 -10.32 -6.69
N ALA A 514 -15.31 -10.89 -5.80
CA ALA A 514 -15.76 -11.88 -4.83
C ALA A 514 -16.76 -11.32 -3.82
N LEU A 515 -16.53 -10.10 -3.32
CA LEU A 515 -17.43 -9.44 -2.38
C LEU A 515 -18.77 -9.06 -3.03
N ALA A 516 -18.77 -8.63 -4.29
CA ALA A 516 -20.00 -8.40 -5.04
C ALA A 516 -20.86 -9.67 -5.15
N ARG A 517 -20.23 -10.81 -5.42
CA ARG A 517 -20.93 -12.12 -5.45
C ARG A 517 -21.44 -12.55 -4.08
N ARG A 518 -20.63 -12.34 -3.04
CA ARG A 518 -20.99 -12.69 -1.65
C ARG A 518 -22.17 -11.91 -1.12
N LEU A 519 -22.19 -10.60 -1.37
CA LEU A 519 -23.15 -9.67 -0.77
C LEU A 519 -24.37 -9.39 -1.65
N GLY A 520 -24.20 -9.44 -2.97
CA GLY A 520 -25.21 -9.07 -3.95
C GLY A 520 -25.44 -7.56 -4.05
N ALA A 521 -26.05 -7.13 -5.16
CA ALA A 521 -26.25 -5.71 -5.51
C ALA A 521 -27.12 -4.92 -4.49
N ASN A 522 -27.92 -5.61 -3.68
CA ASN A 522 -28.73 -4.97 -2.63
C ASN A 522 -27.89 -4.48 -1.44
N ARG A 523 -26.66 -4.96 -1.29
CA ARG A 523 -25.76 -4.60 -0.19
C ARG A 523 -24.50 -3.93 -0.69
N LEU A 524 -23.94 -4.39 -1.84
CA LEU A 524 -22.71 -3.88 -2.40
C LEU A 524 -22.85 -3.66 -3.91
N ILE A 525 -22.68 -2.42 -4.32
CA ILE A 525 -22.58 -2.05 -5.71
C ILE A 525 -21.11 -1.76 -5.99
N VAL A 526 -20.48 -2.53 -6.88
CA VAL A 526 -19.10 -2.30 -7.31
C VAL A 526 -19.12 -1.66 -8.68
N VAL A 527 -18.36 -0.58 -8.87
CA VAL A 527 -18.13 0.05 -10.18
C VAL A 527 -16.64 0.21 -10.42
N ARG A 528 -16.20 -0.04 -11.65
CA ARG A 528 -14.79 0.08 -12.05
C ARG A 528 -14.57 1.26 -12.97
N TYR A 529 -13.60 2.08 -12.59
CA TYR A 529 -13.13 3.21 -13.38
C TYR A 529 -11.71 2.93 -13.88
N HIS A 530 -11.46 3.22 -15.14
CA HIS A 530 -10.15 3.08 -15.78
C HIS A 530 -9.59 4.48 -16.14
N PRO A 531 -8.96 5.21 -15.23
CA PRO A 531 -8.65 6.63 -15.40
C PRO A 531 -7.27 6.93 -16.01
N LEU A 532 -6.61 5.98 -16.69
CA LEU A 532 -5.29 6.22 -17.29
C LEU A 532 -5.41 6.69 -18.73
N ASP A 533 -5.27 8.01 -18.94
CA ASP A 533 -5.23 8.61 -20.26
C ASP A 533 -4.01 8.13 -21.08
N ALA A 534 -4.27 7.68 -22.30
CA ALA A 534 -3.25 7.23 -23.25
C ALA A 534 -2.19 8.30 -23.60
N ALA A 535 -2.52 9.59 -23.49
CA ALA A 535 -1.60 10.68 -23.77
C ALA A 535 -0.56 10.93 -22.66
N ARG A 536 -0.79 10.43 -21.45
CA ARG A 536 0.14 10.59 -20.31
C ARG A 536 1.24 9.54 -20.34
N ARG A 537 2.22 9.70 -21.22
CA ARG A 537 3.37 8.78 -21.40
C ARG A 537 4.15 8.49 -20.13
N ASN A 538 4.19 9.41 -19.17
CA ASN A 538 4.94 9.26 -17.90
C ASN A 538 4.26 8.34 -16.87
N GLN A 539 3.07 7.79 -17.16
CA GLN A 539 2.31 6.93 -16.26
C GLN A 539 2.12 5.49 -16.82
N GLY A 540 3.05 4.98 -17.58
CA GLY A 540 3.03 3.59 -18.06
C GLY A 540 2.12 3.33 -19.26
N GLY A 541 1.71 4.37 -20.01
CA GLY A 541 1.15 4.20 -21.36
C GLY A 541 -0.36 4.02 -21.45
N GLY A 542 -1.17 4.52 -20.50
CA GLY A 542 -2.63 4.54 -20.61
C GLY A 542 -3.34 3.20 -20.39
N ASP A 543 -4.65 3.21 -20.49
CA ASP A 543 -5.52 2.03 -20.35
C ASP A 543 -6.51 1.97 -21.53
N PRO A 544 -6.71 0.81 -22.18
CA PRO A 544 -7.62 0.68 -23.33
C PRO A 544 -9.10 0.90 -22.97
N LEU A 545 -9.46 0.82 -21.70
CA LEU A 545 -10.81 1.06 -21.19
C LEU A 545 -10.99 2.48 -20.62
N SER A 546 -9.96 3.33 -20.74
CA SER A 546 -10.01 4.72 -20.26
C SER A 546 -11.06 5.53 -21.00
N ASN A 547 -11.76 6.37 -20.26
CA ASN A 547 -12.75 7.30 -20.78
C ASN A 547 -12.85 8.55 -19.88
N ASP A 548 -13.50 9.60 -20.38
CA ASP A 548 -13.64 10.90 -19.70
C ASP A 548 -14.37 10.78 -18.35
N ALA A 549 -15.37 9.90 -18.24
CA ALA A 549 -16.08 9.65 -16.99
C ALA A 549 -15.15 9.15 -15.90
N SER A 550 -14.24 8.22 -16.23
CA SER A 550 -13.25 7.68 -15.32
C SER A 550 -12.22 8.73 -14.90
N LEU A 551 -11.74 9.55 -15.85
CA LEU A 551 -10.77 10.62 -15.60
C LEU A 551 -11.37 11.71 -14.70
N SER A 552 -12.59 12.15 -15.01
CA SER A 552 -13.32 13.16 -14.24
C SER A 552 -13.55 12.69 -12.80
N ARG A 553 -14.00 11.44 -12.62
CA ARG A 553 -14.27 10.88 -11.29
C ARG A 553 -13.02 10.74 -10.44
N MET A 554 -11.90 10.32 -11.03
CA MET A 554 -10.59 10.27 -10.36
C MET A 554 -10.13 11.66 -9.92
N SER A 555 -10.32 12.67 -10.78
CA SER A 555 -10.00 14.08 -10.51
C SER A 555 -10.86 14.64 -9.38
N PHE A 556 -12.15 14.32 -9.34
CA PHE A 556 -13.07 14.70 -8.27
C PHE A 556 -12.55 14.24 -6.89
N TYR A 557 -12.06 13.01 -6.80
CA TYR A 557 -11.47 12.48 -5.57
C TYR A 557 -10.01 12.94 -5.32
N ARG A 558 -9.41 13.70 -6.24
CA ARG A 558 -7.97 14.07 -6.22
C ARG A 558 -7.08 12.84 -6.08
N GLY A 559 -7.50 11.72 -6.69
CA GLY A 559 -6.77 10.46 -6.66
C GLY A 559 -5.45 10.56 -7.43
N ARG A 560 -4.37 9.93 -6.91
CA ARG A 560 -3.02 10.00 -7.50
C ARG A 560 -2.40 8.65 -7.81
N SER A 561 -2.94 7.56 -7.29
CA SER A 561 -2.37 6.22 -7.44
C SER A 561 -3.44 5.19 -7.77
N LEU A 562 -3.05 4.14 -8.47
CA LEU A 562 -3.86 2.96 -8.81
C LEU A 562 -3.17 1.69 -8.30
N PRO A 563 -3.96 0.70 -7.86
CA PRO A 563 -5.40 0.76 -7.66
C PRO A 563 -5.79 1.64 -6.47
N ALA A 564 -7.04 2.09 -6.45
CA ALA A 564 -7.62 2.76 -5.29
C ALA A 564 -9.08 2.35 -5.11
N ILE A 565 -9.45 1.94 -3.91
CA ILE A 565 -10.84 1.65 -3.55
C ILE A 565 -11.38 2.80 -2.71
N TYR A 566 -12.56 3.29 -3.10
CA TYR A 566 -13.35 4.22 -2.31
C TYR A 566 -14.65 3.50 -1.93
N LEU A 567 -14.95 3.44 -0.63
CA LEU A 567 -16.23 2.96 -0.13
C LEU A 567 -17.06 4.17 0.33
N ASP A 568 -18.21 4.36 -0.29
CA ASP A 568 -19.07 5.53 -0.08
C ASP A 568 -18.29 6.85 -0.07
N GLY A 569 -17.36 7.02 -1.04
CA GLY A 569 -16.56 8.23 -1.19
C GLY A 569 -15.30 8.31 -0.33
N ARG A 570 -15.07 7.38 0.60
CA ARG A 570 -13.89 7.35 1.47
C ARG A 570 -12.86 6.35 0.99
N ARG A 571 -11.63 6.82 0.77
CA ARG A 571 -10.53 5.99 0.30
C ARG A 571 -10.10 4.97 1.36
N LEU A 572 -9.90 3.72 0.93
CA LEU A 572 -9.27 2.68 1.74
C LEU A 572 -7.76 2.65 1.47
N PRO A 573 -6.94 2.54 2.53
CA PRO A 573 -5.50 2.31 2.38
C PRO A 573 -5.19 0.85 2.04
N SER A 574 -3.99 0.58 1.48
CA SER A 574 -3.42 -0.77 1.32
C SER A 574 -4.31 -1.76 0.56
N THR A 575 -4.95 -1.29 -0.52
CA THR A 575 -5.83 -2.12 -1.37
C THR A 575 -5.11 -2.68 -2.60
N ASP A 576 -3.86 -2.34 -2.78
CA ASP A 576 -2.97 -2.85 -3.81
C ASP A 576 -2.42 -4.25 -3.45
N GLY A 577 -1.99 -5.00 -4.45
CA GLY A 577 -1.34 -6.29 -4.27
C GLY A 577 -1.49 -7.22 -5.48
N LEU A 578 -0.67 -8.28 -5.45
CA LEU A 578 -0.72 -9.36 -6.42
C LEU A 578 -1.82 -10.37 -6.07
N LEU A 579 -1.93 -11.44 -6.83
CA LEU A 579 -2.89 -12.52 -6.57
C LEU A 579 -2.76 -13.11 -5.15
N ALA A 580 -1.55 -13.24 -4.62
CA ALA A 580 -1.29 -13.72 -3.26
C ALA A 580 -1.89 -12.82 -2.17
N ASP A 581 -2.02 -11.51 -2.41
CA ASP A 581 -2.58 -10.52 -1.48
C ASP A 581 -4.11 -10.52 -1.45
N THR A 582 -4.76 -11.27 -2.34
CA THR A 582 -6.22 -11.19 -2.53
C THR A 582 -7.00 -11.48 -1.24
N THR A 583 -6.58 -12.46 -0.43
CA THR A 583 -7.25 -12.79 0.85
C THR A 583 -7.15 -11.63 1.86
N ARG A 584 -5.99 -10.98 1.94
CA ARG A 584 -5.75 -9.82 2.81
C ARG A 584 -6.65 -8.64 2.39
N VAL A 585 -6.62 -8.30 1.11
CA VAL A 585 -7.44 -7.19 0.57
C VAL A 585 -8.93 -7.48 0.70
N HIS A 586 -9.37 -8.72 0.42
CA HIS A 586 -10.74 -9.16 0.61
C HIS A 586 -11.20 -8.97 2.07
N GLY A 587 -10.41 -9.41 3.05
CA GLY A 587 -10.73 -9.25 4.46
C GLY A 587 -10.78 -7.78 4.92
N LEU A 588 -9.87 -6.94 4.41
CA LEU A 588 -9.86 -5.49 4.67
C LEU A 588 -11.14 -4.82 4.16
N VAL A 589 -11.43 -5.01 2.87
CA VAL A 589 -12.57 -4.38 2.20
C VAL A 589 -13.89 -4.87 2.83
N PHE A 590 -13.97 -6.17 3.14
CA PHE A 590 -15.18 -6.74 3.75
C PHE A 590 -15.50 -6.14 5.13
N ARG A 591 -14.48 -5.97 5.99
CA ARG A 591 -14.69 -5.31 7.31
C ARG A 591 -15.21 -3.88 7.18
N GLU A 592 -14.66 -3.13 6.23
CA GLU A 592 -15.10 -1.74 6.03
C GLU A 592 -16.51 -1.65 5.41
N ILE A 593 -16.89 -2.57 4.52
CA ILE A 593 -18.26 -2.67 4.00
C ILE A 593 -19.24 -2.99 5.13
N ALA A 594 -18.92 -3.95 6.00
CA ALA A 594 -19.79 -4.32 7.11
C ALA A 594 -20.07 -3.15 8.06
N LYS A 595 -19.05 -2.35 8.39
CA LYS A 595 -19.22 -1.13 9.19
C LYS A 595 -20.16 -0.12 8.52
N ARG A 596 -20.11 0.04 7.20
CA ARG A 596 -20.95 0.97 6.46
C ARG A 596 -22.39 0.47 6.35
N LEU A 597 -22.58 -0.82 6.19
CA LEU A 597 -23.90 -1.45 6.14
C LEU A 597 -24.63 -1.40 7.50
N SER A 598 -23.93 -1.13 8.61
CA SER A 598 -24.59 -0.93 9.92
C SER A 598 -25.18 0.48 10.10
N VAL A 599 -24.91 1.41 9.17
CA VAL A 599 -25.45 2.77 9.20
C VAL A 599 -26.70 2.84 8.32
N THR A 600 -27.78 3.42 8.83
CA THR A 600 -29.00 3.65 8.06
C THR A 600 -28.86 4.82 7.10
N SER A 601 -29.61 4.81 6.00
CA SER A 601 -29.69 5.95 5.08
C SER A 601 -31.05 6.65 5.21
N ASP A 602 -31.03 7.97 5.31
CA ASP A 602 -32.23 8.80 5.29
C ASP A 602 -32.76 9.03 3.86
N TRP A 603 -31.98 8.64 2.85
CA TRP A 603 -32.35 8.82 1.45
C TRP A 603 -33.07 7.58 0.89
N LYS A 604 -34.24 7.79 0.32
CA LYS A 604 -34.97 6.78 -0.47
C LYS A 604 -34.82 7.10 -1.94
N MET A 605 -34.21 6.15 -2.68
CA MET A 605 -33.98 6.30 -4.11
C MET A 605 -34.90 5.40 -4.94
N THR A 606 -35.28 5.88 -6.10
CA THR A 606 -35.92 5.11 -7.16
C THR A 606 -35.14 5.28 -8.45
N LEU A 607 -34.95 4.20 -9.21
CA LEU A 607 -34.23 4.22 -10.47
C LEU A 607 -34.88 3.21 -11.43
N SER A 608 -35.00 3.61 -12.69
CA SER A 608 -35.40 2.73 -13.78
C SER A 608 -34.64 3.07 -15.05
N ALA A 609 -34.25 2.04 -15.81
CA ALA A 609 -33.55 2.16 -17.06
C ALA A 609 -34.19 1.27 -18.11
N LYS A 610 -34.60 1.83 -19.25
CA LYS A 610 -35.25 1.09 -20.35
C LYS A 610 -34.51 1.34 -21.63
N ARG A 611 -34.22 0.26 -22.38
CA ARG A 611 -33.68 0.35 -23.72
C ARG A 611 -34.77 0.83 -24.69
N THR A 612 -34.39 1.77 -25.52
CA THR A 612 -35.19 2.28 -26.64
C THR A 612 -34.52 1.89 -27.95
N PRO A 613 -35.17 2.07 -29.12
CA PRO A 613 -34.52 1.80 -30.40
C PRO A 613 -33.23 2.60 -30.64
N THR A 614 -33.11 3.79 -30.05
CA THR A 614 -31.97 4.70 -30.23
C THR A 614 -31.06 4.81 -29.04
N GLY A 615 -31.39 4.17 -27.88
CA GLY A 615 -30.56 4.36 -26.71
C GLY A 615 -31.14 3.79 -25.42
N VAL A 616 -30.95 4.50 -24.32
CA VAL A 616 -31.43 4.16 -22.99
C VAL A 616 -32.16 5.37 -22.39
N GLN A 617 -33.41 5.15 -21.95
CA GLN A 617 -34.14 6.12 -21.13
C GLN A 617 -33.96 5.80 -19.66
N VAL A 618 -33.54 6.79 -18.89
CA VAL A 618 -33.30 6.70 -17.45
C VAL A 618 -34.26 7.64 -16.70
N LYS A 619 -34.90 7.11 -15.65
CA LYS A 619 -35.66 7.91 -14.69
C LYS A 619 -35.17 7.62 -13.30
N ALA A 620 -34.78 8.67 -12.57
CA ALA A 620 -34.30 8.58 -11.21
C ALA A 620 -35.02 9.59 -10.32
N GLY A 621 -35.28 9.20 -9.09
CA GLY A 621 -35.84 10.06 -8.07
C GLY A 621 -35.27 9.75 -6.71
N ALA A 622 -35.19 10.74 -5.84
CA ALA A 622 -34.85 10.52 -4.44
C ALA A 622 -35.46 11.60 -3.54
N GLU A 623 -35.75 11.19 -2.32
CA GLU A 623 -36.21 12.08 -1.26
C GLU A 623 -35.55 11.72 0.06
N SER A 624 -35.26 12.71 0.89
CA SER A 624 -34.72 12.55 2.23
C SER A 624 -35.84 12.61 3.26
N SER A 625 -35.76 11.74 4.28
CA SER A 625 -36.64 11.80 5.46
C SER A 625 -36.13 12.76 6.53
N GLY A 626 -34.88 13.24 6.42
CA GLY A 626 -34.24 14.19 7.33
C GLY A 626 -34.18 15.62 6.75
N ALA A 627 -33.69 16.57 7.56
CA ALA A 627 -33.33 17.90 7.08
C ALA A 627 -32.15 17.79 6.11
N ALA A 628 -32.29 18.29 4.92
CA ALA A 628 -31.23 18.25 3.89
C ALA A 628 -30.36 19.52 3.98
N ASP A 629 -29.65 19.70 5.09
CA ASP A 629 -28.70 20.81 5.26
C ASP A 629 -27.33 20.43 4.68
N GLY A 630 -27.18 20.53 3.35
CA GLY A 630 -25.92 20.19 2.68
C GLY A 630 -26.01 20.37 1.18
N GLU A 631 -24.86 20.38 0.52
CA GLU A 631 -24.77 20.46 -0.94
C GLU A 631 -24.78 19.04 -1.52
N TYR A 632 -25.96 18.56 -1.89
CA TYR A 632 -26.13 17.20 -2.42
C TYR A 632 -26.21 17.19 -3.93
N ARG A 633 -25.67 16.12 -4.54
CA ARG A 633 -25.79 15.85 -5.97
C ARG A 633 -26.22 14.41 -6.22
N MET A 634 -27.16 14.23 -7.15
CA MET A 634 -27.44 12.92 -7.71
C MET A 634 -26.57 12.70 -8.93
N ARG A 635 -25.84 11.58 -8.98
CA ARG A 635 -25.03 11.17 -10.10
C ARG A 635 -25.55 9.90 -10.73
N LEU A 636 -25.48 9.81 -12.05
CA LEU A 636 -25.98 8.68 -12.82
C LEU A 636 -24.89 8.16 -13.76
N LEU A 637 -24.61 6.85 -13.66
CA LEU A 637 -23.57 6.19 -14.42
C LEU A 637 -24.16 5.11 -15.31
N LEU A 638 -23.71 5.04 -16.57
CA LEU A 638 -23.91 3.87 -17.43
C LEU A 638 -22.72 2.92 -17.26
N VAL A 639 -23.01 1.67 -16.96
CA VAL A 639 -22.02 0.66 -16.61
C VAL A 639 -22.23 -0.57 -17.46
N GLU A 640 -21.17 -1.15 -17.99
CA GLU A 640 -21.21 -2.44 -18.69
C GLU A 640 -20.86 -3.58 -17.73
N GLU A 641 -21.74 -4.58 -17.65
CA GLU A 641 -21.65 -5.67 -16.66
C GLU A 641 -20.35 -6.47 -16.79
N LYS A 642 -19.96 -6.80 -18.04
CA LYS A 642 -18.77 -7.61 -18.32
C LYS A 642 -18.09 -7.14 -19.59
N VAL A 643 -16.81 -6.85 -19.47
CA VAL A 643 -15.95 -6.50 -20.59
C VAL A 643 -14.82 -7.50 -20.65
N MET A 644 -14.74 -8.25 -21.75
CA MET A 644 -13.68 -9.22 -21.96
C MET A 644 -12.38 -8.54 -22.36
N MET A 645 -11.31 -8.82 -21.63
CA MET A 645 -9.96 -8.29 -21.85
C MET A 645 -8.92 -9.44 -21.79
N PRO A 646 -8.95 -10.39 -22.73
CA PRO A 646 -8.04 -11.52 -22.70
C PRO A 646 -6.56 -11.11 -22.80
N ALA A 647 -6.28 -9.95 -23.38
CA ALA A 647 -4.95 -9.37 -23.49
C ALA A 647 -4.58 -8.42 -22.32
N ALA A 648 -5.33 -8.43 -21.21
CA ALA A 648 -4.98 -7.66 -20.02
C ALA A 648 -3.60 -8.07 -19.49
N SER A 649 -2.65 -7.15 -19.41
CA SER A 649 -1.28 -7.48 -18.99
C SER A 649 -1.18 -7.87 -17.51
N ASN A 650 -2.15 -7.47 -16.68
CA ASN A 650 -2.26 -7.94 -15.30
C ASN A 650 -2.97 -9.31 -15.17
N GLY A 651 -3.39 -9.92 -16.27
CA GLY A 651 -4.06 -11.22 -16.30
C GLY A 651 -5.51 -11.24 -15.83
N VAL A 652 -6.11 -10.11 -15.49
CA VAL A 652 -7.54 -9.99 -15.14
C VAL A 652 -8.35 -9.95 -16.42
N ARG A 653 -8.82 -11.12 -16.86
CA ARG A 653 -9.42 -11.33 -18.19
C ARG A 653 -10.84 -10.77 -18.34
N VAL A 654 -11.55 -10.60 -17.23
CA VAL A 654 -12.93 -10.10 -17.22
C VAL A 654 -12.98 -8.88 -16.31
N GLN A 655 -13.32 -7.74 -16.88
CA GLN A 655 -13.59 -6.51 -16.14
C GLN A 655 -15.10 -6.44 -15.92
N GLU A 656 -15.52 -6.44 -14.63
CA GLU A 656 -16.94 -6.43 -14.27
C GLU A 656 -17.39 -5.02 -13.88
N MET A 657 -18.61 -4.62 -14.25
CA MET A 657 -19.23 -3.35 -13.89
C MET A 657 -18.36 -2.11 -14.26
N VAL A 658 -17.92 -2.07 -15.51
CA VAL A 658 -17.05 -1.01 -16.05
C VAL A 658 -17.87 0.23 -16.38
N VAL A 659 -17.48 1.38 -15.84
CA VAL A 659 -18.10 2.67 -16.16
C VAL A 659 -17.80 3.04 -17.61
N ARG A 660 -18.87 3.24 -18.39
CA ARG A 660 -18.78 3.61 -19.81
C ARG A 660 -19.15 5.07 -20.05
N TRP A 661 -20.05 5.60 -19.24
CA TRP A 661 -20.53 6.97 -19.43
C TRP A 661 -21.07 7.56 -18.14
N GLN A 662 -21.02 8.88 -18.04
CA GLN A 662 -21.64 9.67 -16.99
C GLN A 662 -22.88 10.38 -17.58
N ILE A 663 -24.08 9.93 -17.17
CA ILE A 663 -25.34 10.34 -17.80
C ILE A 663 -25.72 11.77 -17.44
N ASP A 664 -25.34 12.22 -16.25
CA ASP A 664 -25.62 13.54 -15.70
C ASP A 664 -24.67 14.67 -16.17
N GLY A 665 -23.82 14.39 -17.17
CA GLY A 665 -22.86 15.35 -17.72
C GLY A 665 -21.67 15.66 -16.82
N GLY A 666 -21.51 14.94 -15.68
CA GLY A 666 -20.32 15.01 -14.82
C GLY A 666 -20.46 15.86 -13.57
N GLU A 667 -21.29 16.87 -13.55
CA GLU A 667 -21.46 17.74 -12.39
C GLU A 667 -22.47 17.20 -11.37
N GLY A 668 -23.32 16.27 -11.80
CA GLY A 668 -24.44 15.79 -10.99
C GLY A 668 -25.63 16.76 -10.98
N VAL A 669 -26.81 16.25 -10.66
CA VAL A 669 -28.04 17.01 -10.61
C VAL A 669 -28.28 17.48 -9.17
N ALA A 670 -28.57 18.76 -8.99
CA ALA A 670 -28.95 19.34 -7.71
C ALA A 670 -30.42 19.04 -7.37
N PRO A 671 -30.77 18.92 -6.08
CA PRO A 671 -32.16 18.76 -5.67
C PRO A 671 -32.98 20.04 -5.89
N LYS A 672 -34.27 19.88 -6.14
CA LYS A 672 -35.25 20.97 -6.09
C LYS A 672 -36.19 20.69 -4.94
N ASP A 673 -36.38 21.67 -4.07
CA ASP A 673 -37.26 21.55 -2.89
C ASP A 673 -36.96 20.26 -2.06
N GLY A 674 -35.69 19.94 -1.90
CA GLY A 674 -35.23 18.77 -1.16
C GLY A 674 -35.45 17.42 -1.85
N LYS A 675 -35.85 17.39 -3.13
CA LYS A 675 -36.09 16.17 -3.89
C LYS A 675 -35.32 16.16 -5.21
N PHE A 676 -34.98 14.95 -5.62
CA PHE A 676 -34.43 14.71 -6.95
C PHE A 676 -35.48 14.11 -7.88
N ALA A 677 -35.55 14.63 -9.09
CA ALA A 677 -36.37 14.07 -10.17
C ALA A 677 -35.60 14.27 -11.50
N VAL A 678 -35.09 13.18 -12.04
CA VAL A 678 -34.25 13.17 -13.24
C VAL A 678 -34.87 12.29 -14.30
N SER A 679 -34.92 12.76 -15.53
CA SER A 679 -35.37 12.00 -16.69
C SER A 679 -34.46 12.33 -17.87
N GLU A 680 -33.57 11.37 -18.22
CA GLU A 680 -32.55 11.50 -19.22
C GLU A 680 -32.69 10.45 -20.32
N SER A 681 -32.22 10.76 -21.50
CA SER A 681 -32.15 9.87 -22.65
C SER A 681 -30.72 9.88 -23.20
N LEU A 682 -30.12 8.71 -23.31
CA LEU A 682 -28.75 8.54 -23.78
C LEU A 682 -28.70 7.71 -25.04
N SER A 683 -27.97 8.19 -26.06
CA SER A 683 -27.70 7.44 -27.28
C SER A 683 -26.57 6.44 -27.05
N ILE A 684 -26.86 5.15 -27.22
CA ILE A 684 -25.81 4.09 -27.09
C ILE A 684 -24.82 4.17 -28.24
N ASP A 685 -25.24 4.59 -29.42
CA ASP A 685 -24.34 4.70 -30.57
C ASP A 685 -23.34 5.84 -30.39
N GLU A 686 -23.76 6.98 -29.79
CA GLU A 686 -22.85 8.07 -29.44
C GLU A 686 -21.83 7.64 -28.37
N VAL A 687 -22.28 6.95 -27.33
CA VAL A 687 -21.37 6.40 -26.30
C VAL A 687 -20.38 5.43 -26.93
N ARG A 688 -20.86 4.48 -27.75
CA ARG A 688 -20.00 3.51 -28.43
C ARG A 688 -18.99 4.19 -29.35
N LYS A 689 -19.41 5.23 -30.08
CA LYS A 689 -18.54 6.01 -30.96
C LYS A 689 -17.42 6.67 -30.14
N GLN A 690 -17.75 7.34 -29.04
CA GLN A 690 -16.75 7.99 -28.19
C GLN A 690 -15.75 6.96 -27.62
N LEU A 691 -16.24 5.84 -27.09
CA LEU A 691 -15.38 4.78 -26.59
C LEU A 691 -14.49 4.16 -27.70
N ALA A 692 -14.99 4.08 -28.92
CA ALA A 692 -14.22 3.61 -30.08
C ALA A 692 -13.13 4.62 -30.46
N ASP A 693 -13.41 5.91 -30.41
CA ASP A 693 -12.44 6.98 -30.69
C ASP A 693 -11.33 6.99 -29.61
N ASP A 694 -11.68 6.83 -28.32
CA ASP A 694 -10.73 6.71 -27.21
C ASP A 694 -9.84 5.47 -27.37
N LEU A 695 -10.42 4.32 -27.70
CA LEU A 695 -9.67 3.08 -27.95
C LEU A 695 -8.74 3.22 -29.17
N ALA A 696 -9.22 3.79 -30.27
CA ALA A 696 -8.41 4.02 -31.46
C ALA A 696 -7.24 4.99 -31.18
N ARG A 697 -7.45 5.97 -30.31
CA ARG A 697 -6.39 6.85 -29.81
C ARG A 697 -5.36 6.07 -29.02
N PHE A 698 -5.80 5.21 -28.10
CA PHE A 698 -4.92 4.33 -27.32
C PHE A 698 -4.09 3.42 -28.26
N GLU A 699 -4.71 2.74 -29.20
CA GLU A 699 -4.04 1.84 -30.16
C GLU A 699 -2.95 2.56 -30.95
N ARG A 700 -3.24 3.75 -31.48
CA ARG A 700 -2.24 4.57 -32.19
C ARG A 700 -1.06 4.96 -31.31
N LEU A 701 -1.31 5.37 -30.08
CA LEU A 701 -0.25 5.82 -29.16
C LEU A 701 0.61 4.69 -28.64
N GLN A 702 0.05 3.47 -28.53
CA GLN A 702 0.76 2.29 -28.06
C GLN A 702 1.32 1.41 -29.17
N GLY A 703 1.00 1.70 -30.45
CA GLY A 703 1.44 0.89 -31.58
C GLY A 703 0.84 -0.53 -31.58
N MET A 704 -0.36 -0.70 -31.04
CA MET A 704 -1.04 -2.00 -30.94
C MET A 704 -2.45 -1.94 -31.52
N ASN A 705 -3.04 -3.08 -31.81
CA ASN A 705 -4.40 -3.21 -32.29
C ASN A 705 -5.11 -4.34 -31.57
N PHE A 706 -6.34 -4.11 -31.12
CA PHE A 706 -7.19 -5.15 -30.53
C PHE A 706 -7.99 -5.82 -31.64
N PRO A 707 -7.79 -7.15 -31.88
CA PRO A 707 -8.58 -7.88 -32.88
C PRO A 707 -10.09 -7.83 -32.58
N GLU A 708 -10.43 -7.97 -31.29
CA GLU A 708 -11.77 -7.83 -30.77
C GLU A 708 -11.84 -6.57 -29.91
N LYS A 709 -12.65 -5.59 -30.34
CA LYS A 709 -12.81 -4.34 -29.62
C LYS A 709 -13.70 -4.57 -28.39
N PRO A 710 -13.31 -4.10 -27.19
CA PRO A 710 -14.11 -4.24 -25.96
C PRO A 710 -15.29 -3.24 -25.93
N LEU A 711 -16.17 -3.25 -26.95
CA LEU A 711 -17.23 -2.28 -27.21
C LEU A 711 -18.61 -2.94 -27.41
N ASP A 712 -18.82 -4.10 -26.82
CA ASP A 712 -20.05 -4.90 -27.02
C ASP A 712 -21.31 -4.19 -26.54
N MET A 713 -21.28 -3.53 -25.40
CA MET A 713 -22.39 -2.77 -24.80
C MET A 713 -23.71 -3.59 -24.72
N LYS A 714 -23.58 -4.90 -24.43
CA LYS A 714 -24.73 -5.83 -24.42
C LYS A 714 -25.49 -5.79 -23.10
N SER A 715 -24.80 -6.07 -22.01
CA SER A 715 -25.36 -6.09 -20.66
C SER A 715 -25.03 -4.78 -19.95
N LEU A 716 -26.01 -3.90 -19.88
CA LEU A 716 -25.85 -2.57 -19.31
C LEU A 716 -26.63 -2.43 -18.01
N PHE A 717 -26.04 -1.68 -17.08
CA PHE A 717 -26.66 -1.25 -15.86
C PHE A 717 -26.64 0.29 -15.77
N VAL A 718 -27.59 0.84 -15.05
CA VAL A 718 -27.52 2.24 -14.60
C VAL A 718 -27.34 2.22 -13.09
N ILE A 719 -26.37 3.00 -12.62
CA ILE A 719 -26.09 3.21 -11.20
C ILE A 719 -26.49 4.65 -10.87
N GLY A 720 -27.31 4.82 -9.84
CA GLY A 720 -27.61 6.12 -9.26
C GLY A 720 -26.98 6.21 -7.88
N LEU A 721 -26.42 7.38 -7.54
CA LEU A 721 -25.89 7.65 -6.21
C LEU A 721 -26.22 9.07 -5.77
N ILE A 722 -26.37 9.27 -4.45
CA ILE A 722 -26.49 10.58 -3.82
C ILE A 722 -25.23 10.84 -3.05
N GLN A 723 -24.58 11.95 -3.35
CA GLN A 723 -23.29 12.35 -2.78
C GLN A 723 -23.41 13.75 -2.16
N GLU A 724 -22.81 13.91 -0.99
CA GLU A 724 -22.56 15.20 -0.37
C GLU A 724 -21.25 15.74 -0.93
N GLU A 725 -21.24 16.96 -1.49
CA GLU A 725 -20.12 17.49 -2.26
C GLU A 725 -18.94 17.90 -1.39
N THR A 726 -19.18 18.43 -0.19
CA THR A 726 -18.12 18.92 0.72
C THR A 726 -17.31 17.78 1.29
N THR A 727 -17.98 16.76 1.84
CA THR A 727 -17.35 15.58 2.43
C THR A 727 -17.01 14.50 1.40
N ARG A 728 -17.64 14.56 0.22
CA ARG A 728 -17.64 13.55 -0.85
C ARG A 728 -18.25 12.21 -0.42
N GLU A 729 -18.98 12.18 0.69
CA GLU A 729 -19.60 10.95 1.18
C GLU A 729 -20.80 10.57 0.31
N VAL A 730 -20.86 9.29 -0.10
CA VAL A 730 -22.04 8.74 -0.77
C VAL A 730 -22.99 8.23 0.29
N LEU A 731 -24.18 8.80 0.32
CA LEU A 731 -25.18 8.56 1.33
C LEU A 731 -26.14 7.41 0.97
N GLN A 732 -26.35 7.21 -0.34
CA GLN A 732 -27.18 6.13 -0.87
C GLN A 732 -26.77 5.81 -2.30
N SER A 733 -26.92 4.56 -2.70
CA SER A 733 -26.73 4.11 -4.09
C SER A 733 -27.73 3.03 -4.47
N ILE A 734 -28.01 2.94 -5.77
CA ILE A 734 -28.91 1.95 -6.35
C ILE A 734 -28.41 1.52 -7.73
N ALA A 735 -28.55 0.24 -8.06
CA ALA A 735 -28.20 -0.32 -9.35
C ALA A 735 -29.39 -1.00 -10.00
N VAL A 736 -29.65 -0.74 -11.27
CA VAL A 736 -30.72 -1.42 -12.03
C VAL A 736 -30.20 -1.87 -13.40
N PRO A 737 -30.59 -3.05 -13.90
CA PRO A 737 -30.28 -3.44 -15.26
C PRO A 737 -31.07 -2.59 -16.26
N VAL A 738 -30.51 -2.37 -17.46
CA VAL A 738 -31.22 -1.77 -18.59
C VAL A 738 -32.14 -2.81 -19.21
N THR A 739 -33.44 -2.66 -19.00
CA THR A 739 -34.48 -3.60 -19.46
C THR A 739 -34.99 -3.28 -20.85
N GLY A 740 -35.59 -4.23 -21.59
CA GLY A 740 -36.30 -4.01 -22.86
C GLY A 740 -35.44 -4.03 -24.12
N GLY A 741 -34.19 -4.57 -24.06
CA GLY A 741 -33.41 -4.86 -25.28
C GLY A 741 -33.89 -6.13 -25.99
N PRO A 742 -33.47 -6.38 -27.26
CA PRO A 742 -33.71 -7.68 -27.89
C PRO A 742 -33.12 -8.75 -26.97
N SER A 743 -33.93 -9.76 -26.66
CA SER A 743 -33.48 -10.91 -25.87
C SER A 743 -32.23 -11.49 -26.55
N SER A 744 -31.13 -11.54 -25.80
CA SER A 744 -29.95 -12.31 -26.24
C SER A 744 -30.33 -13.77 -26.28
N ASN A 745 -30.71 -14.24 -27.44
CA ASN A 745 -30.74 -15.68 -27.74
C ASN A 745 -29.30 -16.17 -27.94
#